data_1d2f26906f88431a7928f1324d4ece4c
#
_entry.id   1d2f26906f88431a7928f1324d4ece4c
#
_cell.length_a   1.000
_cell.length_b   1.000
_cell.length_c   1.000
_cell.angle_alpha   90.00
_cell.angle_beta   90.00
_cell.angle_gamma   90.00
#
_symmetry.space_group_name_H-M   'P 1'
#
loop_
_entity.id
_entity.type
_entity.pdbx_description
1 polymer ?
#
loop_
_entity_poly.entity_id
_entity_poly.type
_entity_poly.pdbx_seq_one_letter_code
_entity_poly.pdbx_strand_id
1 'polypeptide(L)'
;MRKIYSYLLAVVAAAVLAIPASAQKISISGQVLDASDGQPLIGAGVVLPNGTGTITDYEGKYVIQADRNATLTFSSLGYISATESVDGRNVINVSLSPDSQALEEVVVLGYTTQKKAELSSAVVSMSGDKLVDVASNDVGNMLQGKVAGVVVMNGSGQPGASADIRIRGTGSITAGAGPLYVVDGVAGGSFSPNDIETITVLKDASATALYGAAASGGVIVVTTKSGSQDKTTVEFKAQGGIKKALTGRFRPMNSEELYDYTSELFSAALFNLKYPKSLLDQDFDWVKNAFKIGVVQDYFASVSGKAGKVGYYVSLDHYDEKGTLINTNFKKTSARMNLSAPITDRLNLTLRVNYEKSNDQSESSWRTLEYAYYAMPWDVPYRMAQDENGDWYSTGEYIFMSGKTRDDGYGGGVWWTQNPSNILHSEQYNYSKGHGEGLTADLQLVWNVTDWLTLVSMNRYDSYNSFYESYADPRTYDGIGTGGSLENSDAESNGWGTTNLAKFHKTFGDHDVNATLGWEYGEGYSRNLGAAGIKFPIGQRSLSNTVMSAVSGADYHTRSWAVLGQAQYSYLGKYIATASIRYDESYKFGPNNRGGWFPGVSAAWIISKENFMRSQNAFSFLKLRAGFGKTGNDAIPAFQYQDTFSLSGQYNGEKTAILERMANPNLGWEEAYMTSLGIDGTIKNNVNITLDLYHTLNSRILLQSPMPPSSGFFAVMDNVGKVRNMGVELAVDGNIIRTKEFTWAGGLNIGFNQNRVLELPDHQDIVMMRGDVNQVIREGHDVYSWYMPKWAGVNPDNGLPQWEKIEEDGSISYVNNIQLADQQIVGVASPLFSGGINTSLHWKGFTLSANGNFVVGNKIYNKNREQMDSDGAYTGLNQMSIDNGLGWSRWYEEGDEATHPALLAARADGANGTSSRYIEDGSFFRLRNVTLSYDLPQSLISKIRMSSARVYLSGDNLLTISRFSGMDPEVRLDGDTYHHAGLYSSNYPVPLSVVLGIDIKF
;
A
#
# COMPACT_ATOMS: atom_id res chain seq x y z
N MET A 1 26.19 18.11 18.62
CA MET A 1 26.20 17.19 17.47
C MET A 1 27.60 16.83 16.93
N ARG A 2 28.58 17.72 16.79
CA ARG A 2 29.95 17.36 16.29
C ARG A 2 30.77 16.41 17.19
N LYS A 3 30.49 16.29 18.47
CA LYS A 3 31.26 15.40 19.40
C LYS A 3 30.74 13.97 19.44
N ILE A 4 29.50 13.70 19.00
CA ILE A 4 28.89 12.34 18.96
C ILE A 4 29.41 11.55 17.77
N TYR A 5 29.62 12.20 16.63
CA TYR A 5 30.20 11.56 15.44
C TYR A 5 31.64 11.04 15.64
N SER A 6 32.44 11.72 16.48
CA SER A 6 33.82 11.29 16.75
C SER A 6 33.89 10.04 17.63
N TYR A 7 32.90 9.80 18.48
CA TYR A 7 32.87 8.60 19.33
C TYR A 7 32.36 7.39 18.61
N LEU A 8 31.42 7.54 17.67
CA LEU A 8 30.93 6.44 16.85
C LEU A 8 32.00 5.91 15.87
N LEU A 9 32.76 6.79 15.27
CA LEU A 9 33.91 6.37 14.44
C LEU A 9 35.03 5.66 15.21
N ALA A 10 35.28 6.03 16.47
CA ALA A 10 36.30 5.40 17.32
C ALA A 10 35.88 3.99 17.78
N VAL A 11 34.57 3.74 17.98
CA VAL A 11 34.07 2.42 18.37
C VAL A 11 34.12 1.42 17.18
N VAL A 12 33.89 1.91 15.96
CA VAL A 12 33.99 1.08 14.75
C VAL A 12 35.47 0.73 14.45
N ALA A 13 36.40 1.63 14.72
CA ALA A 13 37.84 1.39 14.49
C ALA A 13 38.46 0.42 15.53
N ALA A 14 37.92 0.36 16.74
CA ALA A 14 38.42 -0.54 17.80
C ALA A 14 38.00 -2.01 17.63
N ALA A 15 36.92 -2.27 16.89
CA ALA A 15 36.41 -3.63 16.65
C ALA A 15 37.23 -4.42 15.59
N VAL A 16 38.13 -3.78 14.87
CA VAL A 16 38.84 -4.39 13.72
C VAL A 16 40.20 -5.03 14.10
N LEU A 17 40.70 -4.87 15.36
CA LEU A 17 42.08 -5.21 15.71
C LEU A 17 42.26 -6.39 16.67
N ALA A 18 41.34 -7.32 16.83
CA ALA A 18 41.55 -8.52 17.67
C ALA A 18 41.59 -9.80 16.82
N ILE A 19 42.80 -10.22 16.37
CA ILE A 19 43.00 -11.51 15.66
C ILE A 19 43.71 -12.46 16.63
N PRO A 20 43.13 -13.66 16.97
CA PRO A 20 43.88 -14.72 17.61
C PRO A 20 44.52 -15.66 16.54
N ALA A 21 45.71 -16.17 16.82
CA ALA A 21 46.47 -17.11 15.99
C ALA A 21 45.77 -18.44 15.84
N SER A 22 45.59 -18.90 14.57
CA SER A 22 44.82 -20.08 14.23
C SER A 22 45.67 -21.29 13.85
N ALA A 23 45.13 -22.48 14.17
CA ALA A 23 45.54 -23.76 13.67
C ALA A 23 45.46 -23.82 12.10
N GLN A 24 46.30 -24.61 11.52
CA GLN A 24 46.46 -24.70 10.05
C GLN A 24 45.18 -25.34 9.44
N LYS A 25 44.31 -24.51 8.88
CA LYS A 25 43.11 -24.95 8.15
C LYS A 25 43.45 -25.34 6.72
N ILE A 26 42.80 -26.37 6.19
CA ILE A 26 42.88 -26.77 4.80
C ILE A 26 41.68 -26.24 4.01
N SER A 27 41.91 -25.92 2.74
CA SER A 27 40.83 -25.52 1.84
C SER A 27 40.16 -26.79 1.29
N ILE A 28 38.84 -26.88 1.47
CA ILE A 28 38.00 -27.96 1.00
C ILE A 28 37.09 -27.39 -0.05
N SER A 29 36.99 -28.01 -1.19
CA SER A 29 36.07 -27.67 -2.26
C SER A 29 35.19 -28.86 -2.60
N GLY A 30 34.09 -28.65 -3.28
CA GLY A 30 33.23 -29.72 -3.73
C GLY A 30 31.99 -29.20 -4.43
N GLN A 31 31.09 -30.09 -4.73
CA GLN A 31 29.82 -29.78 -5.37
C GLN A 31 28.66 -30.46 -4.61
N VAL A 32 27.59 -29.76 -4.43
CA VAL A 32 26.34 -30.28 -3.85
C VAL A 32 25.33 -30.44 -4.99
N LEU A 33 24.81 -31.65 -5.11
CA LEU A 33 23.88 -32.04 -6.18
C LEU A 33 22.54 -32.49 -5.56
N ASP A 34 21.49 -32.44 -6.37
CA ASP A 34 20.23 -33.11 -6.07
C ASP A 34 20.38 -34.62 -6.37
N ALA A 35 20.06 -35.46 -5.41
CA ALA A 35 20.17 -36.92 -5.55
C ALA A 35 19.14 -37.52 -6.52
N SER A 36 18.05 -36.83 -6.82
CA SER A 36 16.94 -37.29 -7.65
C SER A 36 17.19 -37.08 -9.15
N ASP A 37 17.82 -35.94 -9.52
CA ASP A 37 18.04 -35.54 -10.91
C ASP A 37 19.49 -35.15 -11.25
N GLY A 38 20.36 -35.15 -10.24
CA GLY A 38 21.80 -34.83 -10.39
C GLY A 38 22.06 -33.34 -10.70
N GLN A 39 21.09 -32.46 -10.51
CA GLN A 39 21.25 -31.02 -10.73
C GLN A 39 22.04 -30.35 -9.59
N PRO A 40 22.81 -29.28 -9.86
CA PRO A 40 23.51 -28.55 -8.83
C PRO A 40 22.53 -27.82 -7.90
N LEU A 41 22.73 -27.94 -6.59
CA LEU A 41 21.99 -27.22 -5.60
C LEU A 41 22.63 -25.86 -5.34
N ILE A 42 21.98 -24.82 -5.81
CA ILE A 42 22.39 -23.41 -5.67
C ILE A 42 22.00 -22.91 -4.28
N GLY A 43 22.93 -22.21 -3.59
CA GLY A 43 22.63 -21.66 -2.27
C GLY A 43 22.53 -22.69 -1.16
N ALA A 44 22.94 -23.94 -1.40
CA ALA A 44 23.02 -24.95 -0.36
C ALA A 44 24.05 -24.56 0.71
N GLY A 45 23.66 -24.55 1.95
CA GLY A 45 24.54 -24.26 3.08
C GLY A 45 25.52 -25.39 3.34
N VAL A 46 26.80 -25.06 3.50
CA VAL A 46 27.88 -25.99 3.91
C VAL A 46 28.47 -25.44 5.20
N VAL A 47 28.18 -26.07 6.33
CA VAL A 47 28.43 -25.50 7.65
C VAL A 47 29.28 -26.44 8.51
N LEU A 48 30.22 -25.88 9.23
CA LEU A 48 31.01 -26.56 10.27
C LEU A 48 30.26 -26.60 11.61
N PRO A 49 30.57 -27.52 12.54
CA PRO A 49 29.93 -27.59 13.87
C PRO A 49 30.06 -26.31 14.71
N ASN A 50 31.03 -25.45 14.39
CA ASN A 50 31.23 -24.16 15.03
C ASN A 50 30.41 -23.03 14.40
N GLY A 51 29.49 -23.33 13.46
CA GLY A 51 28.66 -22.37 12.77
C GLY A 51 29.33 -21.65 11.58
N THR A 52 30.63 -21.84 11.33
CA THR A 52 31.30 -21.29 10.15
C THR A 52 30.83 -22.03 8.93
N GLY A 53 30.32 -21.32 7.92
CA GLY A 53 29.77 -21.94 6.70
C GLY A 53 30.05 -21.14 5.44
N THR A 54 29.69 -21.75 4.33
CA THR A 54 29.62 -21.14 2.99
C THR A 54 28.35 -21.62 2.33
N ILE A 55 27.96 -21.00 1.25
CA ILE A 55 26.86 -21.47 0.40
C ILE A 55 27.42 -21.88 -0.96
N THR A 56 26.73 -22.79 -1.63
CA THR A 56 27.09 -23.19 -2.98
C THR A 56 26.77 -22.10 -4.00
N ASP A 57 27.61 -21.98 -5.01
CA ASP A 57 27.39 -21.10 -6.17
C ASP A 57 26.34 -21.69 -7.14
N TYR A 58 26.17 -21.02 -8.29
CA TYR A 58 25.20 -21.44 -9.31
C TYR A 58 25.56 -22.78 -9.99
N GLU A 59 26.80 -23.28 -9.84
CA GLU A 59 27.22 -24.61 -10.28
C GLU A 59 27.12 -25.66 -9.15
N GLY A 60 26.53 -25.28 -8.00
CA GLY A 60 26.45 -26.08 -6.78
C GLY A 60 27.81 -26.25 -6.11
N LYS A 61 28.85 -25.51 -6.52
CA LYS A 61 30.20 -25.61 -5.99
C LYS A 61 30.38 -24.78 -4.74
N TYR A 62 31.20 -25.24 -3.81
CA TYR A 62 31.55 -24.52 -2.58
C TYR A 62 33.03 -24.59 -2.29
N VAL A 63 33.54 -23.65 -1.53
CA VAL A 63 34.87 -23.66 -0.95
C VAL A 63 34.76 -23.24 0.50
N ILE A 64 35.32 -24.04 1.41
CA ILE A 64 35.30 -23.77 2.86
C ILE A 64 36.68 -24.05 3.46
N GLN A 65 37.09 -23.30 4.48
CA GLN A 65 38.31 -23.53 5.25
C GLN A 65 37.94 -24.29 6.53
N ALA A 66 38.45 -25.51 6.68
CA ALA A 66 38.15 -26.36 7.84
C ALA A 66 39.39 -27.04 8.38
N ASP A 67 39.29 -27.51 9.63
CA ASP A 67 40.30 -28.34 10.24
C ASP A 67 40.29 -29.74 9.58
N ARG A 68 41.42 -30.41 9.52
CA ARG A 68 41.57 -31.72 8.88
C ARG A 68 40.58 -32.79 9.34
N ASN A 69 40.13 -32.71 10.57
CA ASN A 69 39.21 -33.68 11.19
C ASN A 69 37.83 -33.10 11.44
N ALA A 70 37.46 -31.99 10.77
CA ALA A 70 36.15 -31.38 10.92
C ALA A 70 35.05 -32.21 10.25
N THR A 71 33.81 -31.97 10.63
CA THR A 71 32.61 -32.50 9.97
C THR A 71 31.92 -31.35 9.24
N LEU A 72 31.54 -31.53 7.99
CA LEU A 72 30.74 -30.57 7.23
C LEU A 72 29.28 -31.03 7.25
N THR A 73 28.38 -30.11 7.52
CA THR A 73 26.93 -30.32 7.36
C THR A 73 26.47 -29.57 6.12
N PHE A 74 25.83 -30.29 5.22
CA PHE A 74 25.27 -29.80 3.95
C PHE A 74 23.76 -29.70 4.12
N SER A 75 23.20 -28.54 3.83
CA SER A 75 21.76 -28.32 3.95
C SER A 75 21.27 -27.42 2.79
N SER A 76 20.09 -27.69 2.29
CA SER A 76 19.41 -26.84 1.33
C SER A 76 17.92 -26.87 1.60
N LEU A 77 17.24 -25.77 1.32
CA LEU A 77 15.79 -25.68 1.51
C LEU A 77 15.10 -26.73 0.62
N GLY A 78 14.33 -27.61 1.24
CA GLY A 78 13.66 -28.70 0.54
C GLY A 78 14.52 -29.97 0.34
N TYR A 79 15.64 -30.12 1.12
CA TYR A 79 16.50 -31.29 1.08
C TYR A 79 16.86 -31.79 2.47
N ILE A 80 17.04 -33.11 2.59
CA ILE A 80 17.54 -33.74 3.82
C ILE A 80 19.01 -33.37 3.98
N SER A 81 19.34 -32.80 5.13
CA SER A 81 20.73 -32.44 5.44
C SER A 81 21.62 -33.67 5.53
N ALA A 82 22.81 -33.60 4.93
CA ALA A 82 23.82 -34.62 4.99
C ALA A 82 25.05 -34.13 5.77
N THR A 83 25.75 -35.04 6.42
CA THR A 83 26.99 -34.74 7.13
C THR A 83 28.12 -35.59 6.61
N GLU A 84 29.28 -34.97 6.33
CA GLU A 84 30.49 -35.63 5.82
C GLU A 84 31.70 -35.22 6.67
N SER A 85 32.47 -36.21 7.08
CA SER A 85 33.77 -35.97 7.75
C SER A 85 34.83 -35.55 6.74
N VAL A 86 35.62 -34.56 7.05
CA VAL A 86 36.67 -34.06 6.18
C VAL A 86 37.79 -35.07 6.00
N ASP A 87 38.25 -35.69 7.08
CA ASP A 87 39.30 -36.77 7.08
C ASP A 87 40.50 -36.46 6.19
N GLY A 88 40.90 -35.17 6.15
CA GLY A 88 42.02 -34.69 5.32
C GLY A 88 41.75 -34.62 3.81
N ARG A 89 40.51 -34.82 3.37
CA ARG A 89 40.10 -34.69 1.95
C ARG A 89 40.02 -33.20 1.55
N ASN A 90 40.53 -32.86 0.38
CA ASN A 90 40.45 -31.51 -0.19
C ASN A 90 39.23 -31.29 -1.12
N VAL A 91 38.59 -32.42 -1.52
CA VAL A 91 37.40 -32.40 -2.37
C VAL A 91 36.35 -33.31 -1.77
N ILE A 92 35.13 -32.78 -1.52
CA ILE A 92 34.00 -33.51 -0.99
C ILE A 92 32.75 -33.14 -1.79
N ASN A 93 32.24 -34.07 -2.57
CA ASN A 93 31.00 -33.93 -3.32
C ASN A 93 29.87 -34.63 -2.58
N VAL A 94 28.70 -33.97 -2.46
CA VAL A 94 27.56 -34.50 -1.74
C VAL A 94 26.32 -34.42 -2.61
N SER A 95 25.50 -35.47 -2.58
CA SER A 95 24.16 -35.44 -3.17
C SER A 95 23.13 -35.38 -2.04
N LEU A 96 22.34 -34.33 -2.00
CA LEU A 96 21.24 -34.21 -1.04
C LEU A 96 19.98 -34.80 -1.64
N SER A 97 19.33 -35.67 -0.91
CA SER A 97 18.02 -36.19 -1.31
C SER A 97 16.96 -35.11 -1.08
N PRO A 98 16.07 -34.88 -2.08
CA PRO A 98 14.93 -34.00 -1.84
C PRO A 98 14.21 -34.44 -0.59
N ASP A 99 14.03 -33.51 0.31
CA ASP A 99 13.20 -33.75 1.46
C ASP A 99 11.76 -33.71 0.99
N SER A 100 11.10 -34.83 0.96
CA SER A 100 9.64 -34.90 0.81
C SER A 100 8.94 -34.19 1.96
N GLN A 101 9.73 -33.72 2.93
CA GLN A 101 9.37 -32.84 4.04
C GLN A 101 9.77 -31.37 3.78
N ALA A 102 9.77 -30.85 2.54
CA ALA A 102 9.76 -29.40 2.29
C ALA A 102 8.59 -28.66 2.99
N LEU A 103 7.90 -29.37 3.85
CA LEU A 103 6.77 -29.02 4.71
C LEU A 103 7.22 -28.66 6.15
N GLU A 104 8.51 -28.66 6.45
CA GLU A 104 9.06 -28.16 7.73
C GLU A 104 9.29 -26.65 7.75
N GLU A 105 8.94 -25.94 6.64
CA GLU A 105 8.90 -24.49 6.67
C GLU A 105 7.98 -24.02 7.82
N VAL A 106 8.59 -23.32 8.76
CA VAL A 106 7.90 -22.80 9.93
C VAL A 106 7.37 -21.41 9.61
N VAL A 107 6.07 -21.22 9.78
CA VAL A 107 5.40 -19.94 9.56
C VAL A 107 5.11 -19.28 10.90
N VAL A 108 5.51 -18.03 11.03
CA VAL A 108 5.20 -17.18 12.18
C VAL A 108 3.80 -16.60 11.99
N LEU A 109 2.90 -16.95 12.91
CA LEU A 109 1.52 -16.46 12.95
C LEU A 109 1.33 -15.38 14.04
N GLY A 110 2.39 -14.68 14.38
CA GLY A 110 2.43 -13.70 15.46
C GLY A 110 2.60 -14.34 16.85
N TYR A 111 1.52 -14.70 17.53
CA TYR A 111 1.63 -15.33 18.86
C TYR A 111 2.13 -16.78 18.84
N THR A 112 1.96 -17.46 17.72
CA THR A 112 2.32 -18.87 17.56
C THR A 112 3.18 -19.06 16.32
N THR A 113 3.91 -20.16 16.32
CA THR A 113 4.73 -20.59 15.19
C THR A 113 4.31 -22.01 14.83
N GLN A 114 4.02 -22.27 13.56
CA GLN A 114 3.50 -23.56 13.10
C GLN A 114 4.21 -24.03 11.84
N LYS A 115 4.30 -25.34 11.64
CA LYS A 115 4.76 -25.92 10.38
C LYS A 115 3.76 -25.60 9.27
N LYS A 116 4.21 -25.15 8.12
CA LYS A 116 3.37 -24.81 6.96
C LYS A 116 2.42 -25.93 6.54
N ALA A 117 2.92 -27.16 6.61
CA ALA A 117 2.11 -28.36 6.36
C ALA A 117 0.92 -28.49 7.30
N GLU A 118 1.06 -28.09 8.56
CA GLU A 118 0.08 -28.27 9.62
C GLU A 118 -0.87 -27.08 9.78
N LEU A 119 -0.71 -26.03 8.96
CA LEU A 119 -1.62 -24.90 8.94
C LEU A 119 -3.00 -25.34 8.47
N SER A 120 -4.02 -25.08 9.29
CA SER A 120 -5.43 -25.34 8.97
C SER A 120 -6.17 -24.12 8.40
N SER A 121 -5.47 -23.00 8.23
CA SER A 121 -5.99 -21.71 7.74
C SER A 121 -5.30 -21.25 6.45
N ALA A 122 -5.91 -20.30 5.72
CA ALA A 122 -5.34 -19.68 4.53
C ALA A 122 -4.28 -18.65 4.93
N VAL A 123 -3.02 -19.01 4.74
CA VAL A 123 -1.85 -18.19 5.08
C VAL A 123 -0.88 -18.17 3.93
N VAL A 124 -0.37 -16.99 3.57
CA VAL A 124 0.70 -16.81 2.58
C VAL A 124 1.89 -16.17 3.26
N SER A 125 3.04 -16.84 3.20
CA SER A 125 4.31 -16.34 3.76
C SER A 125 5.33 -16.13 2.66
N MET A 126 6.09 -15.05 2.75
CA MET A 126 7.13 -14.66 1.79
C MET A 126 8.37 -14.16 2.52
N SER A 127 9.55 -14.50 2.00
CA SER A 127 10.82 -13.93 2.47
C SER A 127 10.95 -12.46 2.06
N GLY A 128 11.52 -11.63 2.95
CA GLY A 128 11.82 -10.23 2.70
C GLY A 128 12.70 -10.00 1.47
N ASP A 129 13.65 -10.89 1.19
CA ASP A 129 14.54 -10.78 0.02
C ASP A 129 13.79 -10.80 -1.33
N LYS A 130 12.59 -11.38 -1.38
CA LYS A 130 11.73 -11.39 -2.59
C LYS A 130 10.93 -10.10 -2.77
N LEU A 131 11.01 -9.18 -1.81
CA LEU A 131 10.23 -7.94 -1.80
C LEU A 131 11.05 -6.73 -2.22
N VAL A 132 12.34 -6.68 -1.87
CA VAL A 132 13.20 -5.49 -1.93
C VAL A 132 13.77 -5.14 -3.31
N ASP A 133 13.42 -5.86 -4.37
CA ASP A 133 13.84 -5.50 -5.75
C ASP A 133 13.05 -4.29 -6.32
N VAL A 134 12.06 -3.79 -5.60
CA VAL A 134 11.27 -2.60 -5.93
C VAL A 134 11.76 -1.42 -5.10
N ALA A 135 12.10 -0.31 -5.75
CA ALA A 135 12.52 0.92 -5.06
C ALA A 135 11.32 1.64 -4.44
N SER A 136 10.80 1.10 -3.36
CA SER A 136 9.69 1.66 -2.60
C SER A 136 9.93 1.57 -1.10
N ASN A 137 9.53 2.59 -0.38
CA ASN A 137 9.52 2.62 1.08
C ASN A 137 8.21 2.02 1.67
N ASP A 138 7.25 1.65 0.83
CA ASP A 138 5.95 1.10 1.21
C ASP A 138 5.85 -0.39 0.89
N VAL A 139 5.52 -1.21 1.91
CA VAL A 139 5.41 -2.67 1.78
C VAL A 139 4.19 -3.07 0.96
N GLY A 140 3.12 -2.27 0.97
CA GLY A 140 1.95 -2.50 0.13
C GLY A 140 2.34 -2.57 -1.34
N ASN A 141 3.15 -1.62 -1.79
CA ASN A 141 3.69 -1.61 -3.15
C ASN A 141 4.49 -2.87 -3.50
N MET A 142 5.23 -3.40 -2.53
CA MET A 142 6.02 -4.61 -2.71
C MET A 142 5.18 -5.89 -2.76
N LEU A 143 3.97 -5.87 -2.16
CA LEU A 143 3.02 -6.99 -2.15
C LEU A 143 2.13 -7.04 -3.40
N GLN A 144 2.09 -5.97 -4.19
CA GLN A 144 1.17 -5.84 -5.32
C GLN A 144 1.36 -6.97 -6.36
N GLY A 145 0.25 -7.68 -6.65
CA GLY A 145 0.23 -8.80 -7.58
C GLY A 145 0.95 -10.08 -7.10
N LYS A 146 1.39 -10.15 -5.82
CA LYS A 146 2.11 -11.32 -5.30
C LYS A 146 1.24 -12.27 -4.47
N VAL A 147 0.08 -11.83 -3.99
CA VAL A 147 -0.81 -12.62 -3.11
C VAL A 147 -2.22 -12.66 -3.67
N ALA A 148 -2.76 -13.87 -3.87
CA ALA A 148 -4.15 -14.05 -4.29
C ALA A 148 -5.13 -13.52 -3.23
N GLY A 149 -6.19 -12.82 -3.67
CA GLY A 149 -7.19 -12.21 -2.78
C GLY A 149 -6.73 -10.95 -2.04
N VAL A 150 -5.54 -10.44 -2.37
CA VAL A 150 -5.03 -9.15 -1.89
C VAL A 150 -5.02 -8.16 -3.05
N VAL A 151 -5.81 -7.12 -2.93
CA VAL A 151 -5.82 -5.98 -3.87
C VAL A 151 -4.98 -4.87 -3.27
N VAL A 152 -4.02 -4.39 -4.02
CA VAL A 152 -3.18 -3.24 -3.65
C VAL A 152 -3.30 -2.20 -4.73
N MET A 153 -3.65 -0.97 -4.37
CA MET A 153 -3.81 0.15 -5.30
C MET A 153 -3.08 1.39 -4.77
N ASN A 154 -2.40 2.06 -5.66
CA ASN A 154 -1.76 3.33 -5.36
C ASN A 154 -2.68 4.48 -5.78
N GLY A 155 -3.40 5.05 -4.83
CA GLY A 155 -4.22 6.23 -5.09
C GLY A 155 -3.41 7.49 -5.39
N SER A 156 -2.10 7.49 -5.12
CA SER A 156 -1.18 8.60 -5.39
C SER A 156 0.23 8.10 -5.65
N GLY A 157 0.90 8.64 -6.64
CA GLY A 157 2.34 8.46 -6.92
C GLY A 157 3.26 9.43 -6.16
N GLN A 158 2.71 10.19 -5.21
CA GLN A 158 3.48 11.12 -4.39
C GLN A 158 4.57 10.40 -3.59
N PRO A 159 5.78 10.96 -3.48
CA PRO A 159 6.82 10.41 -2.63
C PRO A 159 6.33 10.18 -1.19
N GLY A 160 6.57 8.99 -0.65
CA GLY A 160 6.14 8.63 0.71
C GLY A 160 4.67 8.21 0.85
N ALA A 161 3.86 8.27 -0.20
CA ALA A 161 2.47 7.80 -0.15
C ALA A 161 2.39 6.29 0.11
N SER A 162 1.43 5.89 0.93
CA SER A 162 1.14 4.49 1.22
C SER A 162 0.09 3.95 0.25
N ALA A 163 0.23 2.67 -0.09
CA ALA A 163 -0.75 1.97 -0.91
C ALA A 163 -1.98 1.54 -0.09
N ASP A 164 -3.15 1.58 -0.71
CA ASP A 164 -4.38 0.99 -0.15
C ASP A 164 -4.35 -0.53 -0.32
N ILE A 165 -4.53 -1.27 0.77
CA ILE A 165 -4.55 -2.73 0.77
C ILE A 165 -5.92 -3.23 1.20
N ARG A 166 -6.47 -4.19 0.43
CA ARG A 166 -7.70 -4.91 0.76
C ARG A 166 -7.49 -6.40 0.66
N ILE A 167 -7.95 -7.12 1.67
CA ILE A 167 -7.94 -8.57 1.72
C ILE A 167 -9.38 -9.06 1.64
N ARG A 168 -9.74 -9.78 0.56
CA ARG A 168 -11.08 -10.36 0.34
C ARG A 168 -12.23 -9.34 0.32
N GLY A 169 -11.97 -8.12 -0.18
CA GLY A 169 -12.97 -7.08 -0.39
C GLY A 169 -13.20 -6.17 0.82
N THR A 170 -14.22 -5.33 0.73
CA THR A 170 -14.57 -4.33 1.76
C THR A 170 -15.65 -4.88 2.67
N GLY A 171 -15.37 -4.95 3.96
CA GLY A 171 -16.28 -5.48 4.98
C GLY A 171 -17.07 -4.41 5.72
N SER A 172 -16.58 -3.19 5.80
CA SER A 172 -17.22 -2.07 6.50
C SER A 172 -17.51 -0.91 5.54
N ILE A 173 -18.48 -0.10 5.87
CA ILE A 173 -18.88 1.08 5.10
C ILE A 173 -18.25 2.35 5.68
N THR A 174 -18.20 2.46 7.00
CA THR A 174 -17.72 3.66 7.70
C THR A 174 -16.47 3.41 8.53
N ALA A 175 -16.26 2.18 9.01
CA ALA A 175 -15.04 1.82 9.71
C ALA A 175 -13.93 1.46 8.72
N GLY A 176 -12.68 1.61 9.13
CA GLY A 176 -11.53 1.24 8.31
C GLY A 176 -11.56 -0.24 7.90
N ALA A 177 -11.22 -0.55 6.66
CA ALA A 177 -11.22 -1.90 6.10
C ALA A 177 -9.82 -2.41 5.72
N GLY A 178 -8.76 -1.71 6.11
CA GLY A 178 -7.36 -2.12 5.91
C GLY A 178 -6.93 -3.25 6.83
N PRO A 179 -5.85 -3.98 6.48
CA PRO A 179 -5.31 -5.05 7.33
C PRO A 179 -4.60 -4.50 8.57
N LEU A 180 -4.63 -5.28 9.65
CA LEU A 180 -3.81 -5.03 10.83
C LEU A 180 -2.36 -5.43 10.57
N TYR A 181 -1.40 -4.55 10.87
CA TYR A 181 0.01 -4.91 10.90
C TYR A 181 0.40 -5.42 12.29
N VAL A 182 1.15 -6.54 12.31
CA VAL A 182 1.73 -7.13 13.53
C VAL A 182 3.23 -7.27 13.32
N VAL A 183 4.03 -6.51 14.05
CA VAL A 183 5.48 -6.50 13.91
C VAL A 183 6.10 -7.24 15.09
N ASP A 184 6.88 -8.29 14.80
CA ASP A 184 7.56 -9.13 15.80
C ASP A 184 6.64 -9.68 16.92
N GLY A 185 5.36 -9.96 16.55
CA GLY A 185 4.37 -10.55 17.45
C GLY A 185 3.53 -9.55 18.24
N VAL A 186 3.71 -8.25 18.04
CA VAL A 186 2.91 -7.21 18.69
C VAL A 186 2.18 -6.37 17.64
N ALA A 187 0.90 -6.05 17.86
CA ALA A 187 0.12 -5.22 16.95
C ALA A 187 0.72 -3.81 16.83
N GLY A 188 0.74 -3.27 15.60
CA GLY A 188 1.39 -1.99 15.32
C GLY A 188 2.92 -2.11 15.21
N GLY A 189 3.60 -0.99 15.40
CA GLY A 189 5.06 -0.85 15.30
C GLY A 189 5.55 -0.48 13.90
N SER A 190 6.73 0.13 13.84
CA SER A 190 7.36 0.59 12.61
C SER A 190 8.54 -0.30 12.18
N PHE A 191 8.82 -0.31 10.89
CA PHE A 191 9.92 -1.09 10.30
C PHE A 191 10.36 -0.50 8.97
N SER A 192 11.60 -0.79 8.55
CA SER A 192 12.05 -0.59 7.17
C SER A 192 11.83 -1.86 6.34
N PRO A 193 11.48 -1.77 5.06
CA PRO A 193 11.42 -2.92 4.15
C PRO A 193 12.70 -3.75 4.12
N ASN A 194 13.87 -3.13 4.23
CA ASN A 194 15.16 -3.80 4.24
C ASN A 194 15.42 -4.63 5.52
N ASP A 195 14.70 -4.35 6.62
CA ASP A 195 14.78 -5.09 7.88
C ASP A 195 13.89 -6.33 7.92
N ILE A 196 13.06 -6.56 6.90
CA ILE A 196 12.10 -7.68 6.87
C ILE A 196 12.83 -8.99 6.64
N GLU A 197 12.61 -9.97 7.52
CA GLU A 197 12.97 -11.37 7.34
C GLU A 197 11.86 -12.11 6.58
N THR A 198 10.61 -12.01 7.09
CA THR A 198 9.42 -12.60 6.47
C THR A 198 8.20 -11.72 6.61
N ILE A 199 7.32 -11.79 5.60
CA ILE A 199 5.95 -11.28 5.66
C ILE A 199 4.98 -12.44 5.53
N THR A 200 3.99 -12.47 6.42
CA THR A 200 2.93 -13.46 6.42
C THR A 200 1.56 -12.78 6.38
N VAL A 201 0.74 -13.10 5.38
CA VAL A 201 -0.61 -12.57 5.21
C VAL A 201 -1.63 -13.61 5.71
N LEU A 202 -2.40 -13.24 6.74
CA LEU A 202 -3.45 -14.06 7.32
C LEU A 202 -4.80 -13.59 6.77
N LYS A 203 -5.51 -14.49 6.07
CA LYS A 203 -6.75 -14.16 5.35
C LYS A 203 -8.01 -14.75 5.97
N ASP A 204 -7.89 -15.77 6.81
CA ASP A 204 -8.99 -16.50 7.42
C ASP A 204 -9.23 -16.13 8.87
N ALA A 205 -10.50 -16.16 9.30
CA ALA A 205 -10.86 -15.88 10.68
C ALA A 205 -10.19 -16.81 11.70
N SER A 206 -9.95 -18.09 11.37
CA SER A 206 -9.27 -19.02 12.27
C SER A 206 -7.83 -18.62 12.60
N ALA A 207 -7.16 -17.89 11.67
CA ALA A 207 -5.84 -17.31 11.91
C ALA A 207 -5.93 -15.90 12.50
N THR A 208 -6.93 -15.10 12.10
CA THR A 208 -7.07 -13.70 12.52
C THR A 208 -7.83 -13.52 13.82
N ALA A 209 -8.64 -14.51 14.26
CA ALA A 209 -9.41 -14.45 15.52
C ALA A 209 -8.54 -14.23 16.77
N LEU A 210 -7.27 -14.66 16.75
CA LEU A 210 -6.32 -14.39 17.83
C LEU A 210 -5.96 -12.91 17.99
N TYR A 211 -6.15 -12.12 16.91
CA TYR A 211 -5.94 -10.67 16.88
C TYR A 211 -7.23 -9.88 17.13
N GLY A 212 -8.36 -10.58 17.24
CA GLY A 212 -9.64 -10.08 17.70
C GLY A 212 -10.19 -8.92 16.92
N ALA A 213 -10.31 -7.83 17.63
CA ALA A 213 -11.07 -6.65 17.29
C ALA A 213 -10.61 -5.83 16.07
N ALA A 214 -9.38 -5.91 15.67
CA ALA A 214 -8.83 -5.12 14.58
C ALA A 214 -8.51 -5.96 13.32
N ALA A 215 -8.92 -7.24 13.32
CA ALA A 215 -8.49 -8.20 12.32
C ALA A 215 -9.54 -8.53 11.24
N SER A 216 -10.65 -7.81 11.18
CA SER A 216 -11.70 -8.03 10.17
C SER A 216 -11.22 -7.79 8.74
N GLY A 217 -10.29 -6.87 8.53
CA GLY A 217 -9.60 -6.59 7.27
C GLY A 217 -8.45 -7.54 6.94
N GLY A 218 -8.23 -8.61 7.75
CA GLY A 218 -7.05 -9.48 7.66
C GLY A 218 -5.86 -8.98 8.48
N VAL A 219 -4.77 -9.76 8.51
CA VAL A 219 -3.56 -9.42 9.28
C VAL A 219 -2.32 -9.62 8.41
N ILE A 220 -1.41 -8.67 8.47
CA ILE A 220 -0.07 -8.75 7.87
C ILE A 220 0.95 -8.84 9.02
N VAL A 221 1.54 -10.04 9.18
CA VAL A 221 2.57 -10.28 10.18
C VAL A 221 3.93 -10.05 9.56
N VAL A 222 4.70 -9.16 10.15
CA VAL A 222 6.08 -8.83 9.75
C VAL A 222 7.02 -9.37 10.81
N THR A 223 7.98 -10.20 10.40
CA THR A 223 9.09 -10.63 11.25
C THR A 223 10.35 -9.92 10.78
N THR A 224 11.07 -9.29 11.68
CA THR A 224 12.29 -8.56 11.36
C THR A 224 13.53 -9.43 11.53
N LYS A 225 14.61 -9.09 10.78
CA LYS A 225 15.91 -9.77 10.83
C LYS A 225 16.48 -9.80 12.24
N SER A 226 17.14 -10.89 12.60
CA SER A 226 17.74 -11.11 13.93
C SER A 226 19.15 -11.65 13.82
N GLY A 227 19.95 -11.55 14.90
CA GLY A 227 21.30 -12.09 14.98
C GLY A 227 21.31 -13.58 15.30
N SER A 228 20.91 -14.42 14.36
CA SER A 228 20.83 -15.89 14.56
C SER A 228 22.10 -16.66 14.16
N GLN A 229 22.97 -16.07 13.35
CA GLN A 229 24.17 -16.71 12.81
C GLN A 229 25.38 -16.54 13.74
N ASP A 230 26.19 -17.60 13.89
CA ASP A 230 27.39 -17.56 14.72
C ASP A 230 28.52 -16.71 14.08
N LYS A 231 28.47 -16.48 12.77
CA LYS A 231 29.40 -15.61 12.06
C LYS A 231 28.82 -14.20 11.94
N THR A 232 29.63 -13.19 12.26
CA THR A 232 29.28 -11.81 12.00
C THR A 232 29.17 -11.59 10.48
N THR A 233 28.03 -11.10 10.04
CA THR A 233 27.75 -10.72 8.66
C THR A 233 27.53 -9.22 8.60
N VAL A 234 28.21 -8.56 7.68
CA VAL A 234 27.97 -7.14 7.35
C VAL A 234 27.30 -7.11 5.98
N GLU A 235 26.12 -6.51 5.90
CA GLU A 235 25.38 -6.32 4.66
C GLU A 235 25.35 -4.84 4.31
N PHE A 236 25.60 -4.53 3.07
CA PHE A 236 25.47 -3.18 2.51
C PHE A 236 24.69 -3.25 1.21
N LYS A 237 23.66 -2.41 1.10
CA LYS A 237 22.88 -2.22 -0.13
C LYS A 237 22.92 -0.75 -0.49
N ALA A 238 23.05 -0.47 -1.78
CA ALA A 238 22.91 0.88 -2.31
C ALA A 238 22.18 0.79 -3.64
N GLN A 239 21.17 1.61 -3.78
CA GLN A 239 20.45 1.73 -5.06
C GLN A 239 20.17 3.19 -5.37
N GLY A 240 20.19 3.53 -6.65
CA GLY A 240 19.87 4.87 -7.12
C GLY A 240 19.23 4.80 -8.49
N GLY A 241 18.30 5.71 -8.75
CA GLY A 241 17.55 5.68 -9.98
C GLY A 241 16.82 6.96 -10.30
N ILE A 242 16.14 6.94 -11.44
CA ILE A 242 15.33 8.01 -11.95
C ILE A 242 13.87 7.59 -12.04
N LYS A 243 12.98 8.55 -11.86
CA LYS A 243 11.52 8.39 -11.96
C LYS A 243 10.96 9.35 -12.98
N LYS A 244 9.95 8.91 -13.74
CA LYS A 244 9.24 9.71 -14.74
C LYS A 244 7.74 9.53 -14.55
N ALA A 245 6.98 10.62 -14.51
CA ALA A 245 5.53 10.56 -14.46
C ALA A 245 4.96 9.84 -15.69
N LEU A 246 3.95 9.00 -15.46
CA LEU A 246 3.18 8.35 -16.51
C LEU A 246 1.90 9.15 -16.73
N THR A 247 1.80 9.85 -17.84
CA THR A 247 0.65 10.70 -18.18
C THR A 247 -0.48 9.94 -18.90
N GLY A 248 -0.31 8.63 -19.08
CA GLY A 248 -1.33 7.76 -19.67
C GLY A 248 -1.82 8.24 -21.03
N ARG A 249 -3.15 8.30 -21.17
CA ARG A 249 -3.85 8.82 -22.38
C ARG A 249 -4.34 10.25 -22.19
N PHE A 250 -4.04 10.88 -21.06
CA PHE A 250 -4.44 12.25 -20.79
C PHE A 250 -3.74 13.21 -21.76
N ARG A 251 -4.54 13.93 -22.57
CA ARG A 251 -4.04 14.83 -23.59
C ARG A 251 -4.91 16.10 -23.63
N PRO A 252 -4.50 17.19 -22.96
CA PRO A 252 -5.13 18.48 -23.16
C PRO A 252 -4.87 19.01 -24.58
N MET A 253 -5.74 19.87 -25.09
CA MET A 253 -5.58 20.52 -26.38
C MET A 253 -4.35 21.44 -26.39
N ASN A 254 -3.62 21.44 -27.49
CA ASN A 254 -2.61 22.44 -27.78
C ASN A 254 -3.24 23.77 -28.25
N SER A 255 -2.43 24.80 -28.49
CA SER A 255 -2.94 26.13 -28.85
C SER A 255 -3.74 26.15 -30.16
N GLU A 256 -3.33 25.40 -31.18
CA GLU A 256 -4.03 25.28 -32.44
C GLU A 256 -5.38 24.57 -32.26
N GLU A 257 -5.39 23.41 -31.65
CA GLU A 257 -6.61 22.62 -31.36
C GLU A 257 -7.62 23.41 -30.52
N LEU A 258 -7.16 24.09 -29.48
CA LEU A 258 -8.03 24.87 -28.60
C LEU A 258 -8.55 26.14 -29.30
N TYR A 259 -7.74 26.76 -30.19
CA TYR A 259 -8.13 27.90 -30.98
C TYR A 259 -9.25 27.53 -31.98
N ASP A 260 -9.07 26.43 -32.70
CA ASP A 260 -10.08 25.90 -33.62
C ASP A 260 -11.36 25.50 -32.88
N TYR A 261 -11.26 24.74 -31.79
CA TYR A 261 -12.38 24.40 -30.91
C TYR A 261 -13.13 25.67 -30.45
N THR A 262 -12.41 26.69 -30.00
CA THR A 262 -13.02 27.95 -29.54
C THR A 262 -13.67 28.73 -30.70
N SER A 263 -13.10 28.65 -31.91
CA SER A 263 -13.67 29.31 -33.08
C SER A 263 -15.03 28.74 -33.48
N GLU A 264 -15.25 27.45 -33.28
CA GLU A 264 -16.54 26.81 -33.53
C GLU A 264 -17.63 27.20 -32.51
N LEU A 265 -17.23 27.60 -31.28
CA LEU A 265 -18.17 28.00 -30.21
C LEU A 265 -18.80 29.39 -30.42
N PHE A 266 -18.16 30.28 -31.21
CA PHE A 266 -18.58 31.65 -31.35
C PHE A 266 -18.81 32.01 -32.82
N SER A 267 -19.65 33.02 -33.09
CA SER A 267 -19.72 33.58 -34.42
C SER A 267 -18.37 34.17 -34.83
N ALA A 268 -18.01 34.09 -36.10
CA ALA A 268 -16.71 34.57 -36.60
C ALA A 268 -16.42 36.03 -36.20
N ALA A 269 -17.45 36.90 -36.17
CA ALA A 269 -17.32 38.30 -35.75
C ALA A 269 -16.95 38.41 -34.24
N LEU A 270 -17.60 37.64 -33.39
CA LEU A 270 -17.34 37.63 -31.94
C LEU A 270 -16.00 36.98 -31.62
N PHE A 271 -15.69 35.89 -32.31
CA PHE A 271 -14.43 35.19 -32.15
C PHE A 271 -13.24 36.07 -32.48
N ASN A 272 -13.23 36.68 -33.68
CA ASN A 272 -12.15 37.57 -34.14
C ASN A 272 -11.98 38.82 -33.26
N LEU A 273 -13.08 39.28 -32.63
CA LEU A 273 -13.01 40.40 -31.70
C LEU A 273 -12.36 39.98 -30.36
N LYS A 274 -12.58 38.76 -29.94
CA LYS A 274 -12.25 38.30 -28.59
C LYS A 274 -10.91 37.54 -28.52
N TYR A 275 -10.59 36.77 -29.56
CA TYR A 275 -9.41 35.91 -29.58
C TYR A 275 -8.40 36.33 -30.65
N PRO A 276 -7.32 37.05 -30.25
CA PRO A 276 -6.31 37.50 -31.20
C PRO A 276 -5.49 36.33 -31.75
N LYS A 277 -5.10 36.38 -33.02
CA LYS A 277 -4.28 35.34 -33.66
C LYS A 277 -2.93 35.13 -33.00
N SER A 278 -2.40 36.13 -32.28
CA SER A 278 -1.15 36.02 -31.53
C SER A 278 -1.19 34.96 -30.43
N LEU A 279 -2.38 34.44 -30.06
CA LEU A 279 -2.48 33.27 -29.17
C LEU A 279 -1.84 32.01 -29.77
N LEU A 280 -1.76 31.93 -31.12
CA LEU A 280 -1.13 30.82 -31.82
C LEU A 280 0.42 30.88 -31.82
N ASP A 281 0.99 32.02 -31.40
CA ASP A 281 2.44 32.21 -31.39
C ASP A 281 3.12 31.41 -30.24
N GLN A 282 2.34 30.95 -29.29
CA GLN A 282 2.81 30.16 -28.14
C GLN A 282 1.96 28.90 -27.92
N ASP A 283 2.61 27.84 -27.47
CA ASP A 283 1.99 26.59 -27.12
C ASP A 283 2.71 26.00 -25.88
N PHE A 284 2.22 26.33 -24.70
CA PHE A 284 2.85 25.94 -23.45
C PHE A 284 2.15 24.71 -22.83
N ASP A 285 2.84 23.60 -22.78
CA ASP A 285 2.36 22.38 -22.15
C ASP A 285 2.53 22.45 -20.62
N TRP A 286 1.47 22.92 -19.95
CA TRP A 286 1.43 23.06 -18.48
C TRP A 286 1.63 21.74 -17.76
N VAL A 287 1.03 20.67 -18.25
CA VAL A 287 1.13 19.32 -17.63
C VAL A 287 2.57 18.83 -17.70
N LYS A 288 3.20 18.90 -18.88
CA LYS A 288 4.59 18.49 -19.04
C LYS A 288 5.56 19.29 -18.17
N ASN A 289 5.31 20.59 -17.99
CA ASN A 289 6.15 21.49 -17.21
C ASN A 289 5.89 21.39 -15.69
N ALA A 290 4.73 20.89 -15.26
CA ALA A 290 4.47 20.53 -13.88
C ALA A 290 5.28 19.29 -13.43
N PHE A 291 5.64 18.43 -14.39
CA PHE A 291 6.42 17.23 -14.10
C PHE A 291 7.89 17.39 -14.49
N LYS A 292 8.75 16.75 -13.73
CA LYS A 292 10.20 16.67 -13.97
C LYS A 292 10.69 15.22 -13.77
N ILE A 293 11.91 14.96 -14.12
CA ILE A 293 12.56 13.69 -13.75
C ILE A 293 12.81 13.69 -12.24
N GLY A 294 12.18 12.74 -11.56
CA GLY A 294 12.42 12.45 -10.16
C GLY A 294 13.70 11.63 -9.97
N VAL A 295 14.22 11.60 -8.75
CA VAL A 295 15.40 10.83 -8.38
C VAL A 295 15.12 10.06 -7.10
N VAL A 296 15.50 8.78 -7.05
CA VAL A 296 15.42 7.96 -5.85
C VAL A 296 16.79 7.43 -5.47
N GLN A 297 17.09 7.42 -4.20
CA GLN A 297 18.30 6.87 -3.60
C GLN A 297 17.92 6.12 -2.31
N ASP A 298 18.49 4.94 -2.12
CA ASP A 298 18.28 4.12 -0.94
C ASP A 298 19.60 3.48 -0.54
N TYR A 299 19.98 3.66 0.72
CA TYR A 299 21.23 3.18 1.31
C TYR A 299 20.94 2.42 2.59
N PHE A 300 21.29 1.17 2.59
CA PHE A 300 21.10 0.29 3.73
C PHE A 300 22.42 -0.33 4.17
N ALA A 301 22.66 -0.36 5.47
CA ALA A 301 23.78 -1.07 6.06
C ALA A 301 23.32 -1.84 7.30
N SER A 302 23.76 -3.08 7.46
CA SER A 302 23.50 -3.85 8.67
C SER A 302 24.67 -4.69 9.11
N VAL A 303 24.70 -4.99 10.40
CA VAL A 303 25.64 -5.92 11.03
C VAL A 303 24.84 -6.88 11.88
N SER A 304 25.01 -8.17 11.65
CA SER A 304 24.33 -9.23 12.40
C SER A 304 25.29 -10.33 12.79
N GLY A 305 24.98 -11.06 13.87
CA GLY A 305 25.80 -12.17 14.33
C GLY A 305 25.57 -12.53 15.80
N LYS A 306 26.48 -13.30 16.36
CA LYS A 306 26.51 -13.62 17.79
C LYS A 306 27.85 -13.21 18.40
N ALA A 307 27.78 -12.57 19.55
CA ALA A 307 28.91 -12.31 20.44
C ALA A 307 28.79 -13.21 21.67
N GLY A 308 29.47 -14.37 21.69
CA GLY A 308 29.23 -15.41 22.64
C GLY A 308 27.83 -16.00 22.51
N LYS A 309 27.00 -15.86 23.56
CA LYS A 309 25.59 -16.30 23.54
C LYS A 309 24.60 -15.22 23.09
N VAL A 310 25.05 -13.97 22.90
CA VAL A 310 24.19 -12.83 22.57
C VAL A 310 24.11 -12.68 21.08
N GLY A 311 22.90 -12.84 20.52
CA GLY A 311 22.59 -12.52 19.14
C GLY A 311 22.32 -11.02 18.98
N TYR A 312 22.87 -10.42 17.92
CA TYR A 312 22.66 -9.00 17.62
C TYR A 312 22.40 -8.78 16.14
N TYR A 313 21.53 -7.81 15.86
CA TYR A 313 21.28 -7.21 14.56
C TYR A 313 21.18 -5.72 14.75
N VAL A 314 21.91 -4.95 13.95
CA VAL A 314 21.85 -3.48 13.92
C VAL A 314 21.82 -3.06 12.47
N SER A 315 20.89 -2.18 12.12
CA SER A 315 20.75 -1.64 10.78
C SER A 315 20.59 -0.11 10.78
N LEU A 316 20.95 0.48 9.66
CA LEU A 316 20.69 1.87 9.31
C LEU A 316 20.20 1.88 7.86
N ASP A 317 19.05 2.52 7.64
CA ASP A 317 18.42 2.68 6.34
C ASP A 317 18.17 4.16 6.07
N HIS A 318 18.50 4.62 4.86
CA HIS A 318 18.26 5.99 4.42
C HIS A 318 17.70 6.02 3.02
N TYR A 319 16.44 6.41 2.92
CA TYR A 319 15.70 6.59 1.67
C TYR A 319 15.51 8.08 1.38
N ASP A 320 15.86 8.52 0.16
CA ASP A 320 15.67 9.91 -0.33
C ASP A 320 15.04 9.85 -1.73
N GLU A 321 13.85 10.41 -1.86
CA GLU A 321 13.11 10.50 -3.11
C GLU A 321 12.74 11.94 -3.41
N LYS A 322 13.14 12.42 -4.58
CA LYS A 322 12.62 13.63 -5.19
C LYS A 322 11.55 13.23 -6.18
N GLY A 323 10.33 13.70 -5.99
CA GLY A 323 9.17 13.35 -6.80
C GLY A 323 9.26 13.84 -8.24
N THR A 324 8.32 13.32 -9.05
CA THR A 324 8.18 13.74 -10.44
C THR A 324 7.37 15.02 -10.59
N LEU A 325 6.48 15.36 -9.66
CA LEU A 325 5.84 16.66 -9.60
C LEU A 325 6.81 17.68 -8.97
N ILE A 326 6.75 18.94 -9.42
CA ILE A 326 7.58 20.01 -8.88
C ILE A 326 7.41 20.13 -7.37
N ASN A 327 8.52 20.39 -6.66
CA ASN A 327 8.60 20.62 -5.20
C ASN A 327 8.14 19.47 -4.30
N THR A 328 7.94 18.27 -4.83
CA THR A 328 7.62 17.11 -4.00
C THR A 328 8.87 16.31 -3.66
N ASN A 329 8.98 15.87 -2.41
CA ASN A 329 10.06 14.99 -1.96
C ASN A 329 9.68 14.23 -0.68
N PHE A 330 10.39 13.15 -0.42
CA PHE A 330 10.27 12.36 0.80
C PHE A 330 11.64 11.83 1.20
N LYS A 331 11.97 11.94 2.49
CA LYS A 331 13.17 11.37 3.07
C LYS A 331 12.82 10.62 4.33
N LYS A 332 13.36 9.42 4.47
CA LYS A 332 13.21 8.62 5.69
C LYS A 332 14.56 8.06 6.10
N THR A 333 14.88 8.16 7.38
CA THR A 333 16.04 7.50 8.00
C THR A 333 15.51 6.62 9.12
N SER A 334 15.86 5.34 9.08
CA SER A 334 15.48 4.37 10.10
C SER A 334 16.73 3.72 10.68
N ALA A 335 16.72 3.48 11.98
CA ALA A 335 17.76 2.74 12.67
C ALA A 335 17.11 1.66 13.54
N ARG A 336 17.51 0.41 13.37
CA ARG A 336 17.00 -0.74 14.14
C ARG A 336 18.12 -1.42 14.90
N MET A 337 17.79 -1.89 16.10
CA MET A 337 18.64 -2.74 16.93
C MET A 337 17.79 -3.90 17.51
N ASN A 338 18.16 -5.11 17.22
CA ASN A 338 17.58 -6.32 17.81
C ASN A 338 18.67 -7.08 18.57
N LEU A 339 18.53 -7.24 19.87
CA LEU A 339 19.44 -7.96 20.76
C LEU A 339 18.70 -9.13 21.41
N SER A 340 19.26 -10.32 21.36
CA SER A 340 18.72 -11.50 22.02
C SER A 340 19.79 -12.14 22.88
N ALA A 341 19.53 -12.21 24.18
CA ALA A 341 20.46 -12.68 25.18
C ALA A 341 19.84 -13.77 26.06
N PRO A 342 20.36 -14.99 26.09
CA PRO A 342 20.01 -15.98 27.09
C PRO A 342 20.57 -15.55 28.47
N ILE A 343 19.67 -15.20 29.40
CA ILE A 343 20.03 -14.85 30.78
C ILE A 343 20.38 -16.10 31.56
N THR A 344 19.63 -17.16 31.29
CA THR A 344 19.92 -18.52 31.77
C THR A 344 19.64 -19.49 30.63
N ASP A 345 19.91 -20.79 30.80
CA ASP A 345 19.59 -21.78 29.78
C ASP A 345 18.06 -21.94 29.53
N ARG A 346 17.23 -21.37 30.38
CA ARG A 346 15.75 -21.42 30.31
C ARG A 346 15.10 -20.04 30.13
N LEU A 347 15.84 -18.95 30.34
CA LEU A 347 15.31 -17.58 30.23
C LEU A 347 16.06 -16.81 29.17
N ASN A 348 15.35 -16.36 28.15
CA ASN A 348 15.85 -15.48 27.09
C ASN A 348 15.21 -14.10 27.16
N LEU A 349 16.03 -13.06 27.01
CA LEU A 349 15.63 -11.67 26.88
C LEU A 349 15.88 -11.21 25.45
N THR A 350 14.89 -10.60 24.82
CA THR A 350 15.06 -9.91 23.54
C THR A 350 14.64 -8.45 23.68
N LEU A 351 15.52 -7.55 23.25
CA LEU A 351 15.27 -6.13 23.14
C LEU A 351 15.28 -5.75 21.65
N ARG A 352 14.24 -5.07 21.18
CA ARG A 352 14.17 -4.50 19.84
C ARG A 352 13.88 -3.01 19.96
N VAL A 353 14.62 -2.22 19.24
CA VAL A 353 14.41 -0.76 19.17
C VAL A 353 14.43 -0.36 17.73
N ASN A 354 13.42 0.36 17.29
CA ASN A 354 13.36 1.00 15.98
C ASN A 354 13.12 2.50 16.17
N TYR A 355 14.00 3.31 15.60
CA TYR A 355 13.82 4.75 15.51
C TYR A 355 13.69 5.13 14.04
N GLU A 356 12.74 5.98 13.74
CA GLU A 356 12.58 6.54 12.41
C GLU A 356 12.37 8.04 12.42
N LYS A 357 12.89 8.69 11.39
CA LYS A 357 12.70 10.10 11.13
C LYS A 357 12.37 10.30 9.68
N SER A 358 11.25 10.97 9.42
CA SER A 358 10.81 11.33 8.07
C SER A 358 10.71 12.82 7.88
N ASN A 359 10.94 13.26 6.66
CA ASN A 359 10.63 14.61 6.20
C ASN A 359 9.99 14.46 4.82
N ASP A 360 8.90 15.11 4.62
CA ASP A 360 8.22 15.16 3.34
C ASP A 360 7.92 16.61 2.94
N GLN A 361 7.80 16.80 1.66
CA GLN A 361 7.23 17.98 1.07
C GLN A 361 6.27 17.53 -0.01
N SER A 362 5.02 17.85 0.17
CA SER A 362 3.96 17.64 -0.81
C SER A 362 3.79 18.88 -1.68
N GLU A 363 2.97 18.78 -2.70
CA GLU A 363 2.49 19.94 -3.45
C GLU A 363 1.89 20.98 -2.49
N SER A 364 2.10 22.25 -2.81
CA SER A 364 1.68 23.35 -1.93
C SER A 364 0.17 23.51 -1.87
N SER A 365 -0.53 23.03 -2.90
CA SER A 365 -2.00 23.01 -3.00
C SER A 365 -2.44 21.70 -3.65
N TRP A 366 -3.49 21.08 -3.12
CA TRP A 366 -4.14 19.92 -3.74
C TRP A 366 -4.66 20.21 -5.16
N ARG A 367 -4.71 21.48 -5.54
CA ARG A 367 -5.11 21.98 -6.88
C ARG A 367 -3.93 22.17 -7.84
N THR A 368 -2.69 21.92 -7.45
CA THR A 368 -1.52 22.15 -8.33
C THR A 368 -1.66 21.39 -9.64
N LEU A 369 -2.01 20.11 -9.61
CA LEU A 369 -2.27 19.32 -10.81
C LEU A 369 -3.55 19.75 -11.53
N GLU A 370 -4.62 20.07 -10.80
CA GLU A 370 -5.87 20.58 -11.37
C GLU A 370 -5.62 21.85 -12.19
N TYR A 371 -4.85 22.80 -11.66
CA TYR A 371 -4.49 24.01 -12.39
C TYR A 371 -3.64 23.72 -13.64
N ALA A 372 -2.70 22.77 -13.56
CA ALA A 372 -1.93 22.36 -14.72
C ALA A 372 -2.81 21.75 -15.82
N TYR A 373 -3.86 21.03 -15.46
CA TYR A 373 -4.77 20.40 -16.40
C TYR A 373 -5.65 21.44 -17.12
N TYR A 374 -6.13 22.43 -16.37
CA TYR A 374 -7.10 23.41 -16.88
C TYR A 374 -6.46 24.62 -17.54
N ALA A 375 -5.15 24.83 -17.34
CA ALA A 375 -4.45 25.98 -17.91
C ALA A 375 -4.43 25.93 -19.43
N MET A 376 -4.79 27.06 -20.04
CA MET A 376 -4.80 27.20 -21.50
C MET A 376 -3.37 27.25 -22.05
N PRO A 377 -3.08 26.61 -23.18
CA PRO A 377 -1.72 26.48 -23.72
C PRO A 377 -1.11 27.82 -24.16
N TRP A 378 -1.93 28.82 -24.47
CA TRP A 378 -1.46 30.17 -24.78
C TRP A 378 -1.22 31.07 -23.55
N ASP A 379 -1.62 30.63 -22.36
CA ASP A 379 -1.27 31.29 -21.12
C ASP A 379 0.15 30.87 -20.68
N VAL A 380 1.17 31.51 -21.22
CA VAL A 380 2.56 31.18 -20.86
C VAL A 380 2.92 31.71 -19.48
N PRO A 381 3.69 30.96 -18.68
CA PRO A 381 4.01 31.33 -17.29
C PRO A 381 4.99 32.47 -17.14
N TYR A 382 5.64 32.88 -18.23
CA TYR A 382 6.70 33.85 -18.23
C TYR A 382 6.20 35.21 -18.63
N ARG A 383 6.87 36.26 -18.13
CA ARG A 383 6.74 37.61 -18.65
C ARG A 383 7.23 37.64 -20.11
N MET A 384 6.39 38.16 -20.99
CA MET A 384 6.72 38.30 -22.39
C MET A 384 7.22 39.73 -22.68
N ALA A 385 8.12 39.87 -23.61
CA ALA A 385 8.60 41.13 -24.13
C ALA A 385 8.64 41.09 -25.66
N GLN A 386 8.62 42.23 -26.33
CA GLN A 386 8.80 42.32 -27.76
C GLN A 386 10.24 42.71 -28.12
N ASP A 387 10.80 42.10 -29.13
CA ASP A 387 12.08 42.50 -29.71
C ASP A 387 11.97 43.73 -30.59
N GLU A 388 13.08 44.14 -31.25
CA GLU A 388 13.12 45.30 -32.15
C GLU A 388 12.21 45.13 -33.38
N ASN A 389 11.80 43.89 -33.72
CA ASN A 389 10.92 43.59 -34.85
C ASN A 389 9.44 43.52 -34.45
N GLY A 390 9.18 43.59 -33.12
CA GLY A 390 7.84 43.42 -32.58
C GLY A 390 7.46 41.98 -32.30
N ASP A 391 8.41 41.02 -32.41
CA ASP A 391 8.17 39.60 -32.11
C ASP A 391 8.22 39.35 -30.60
N TRP A 392 7.27 38.55 -30.10
CA TRP A 392 7.17 38.22 -28.69
C TRP A 392 8.16 37.12 -28.30
N TYR A 393 8.90 37.35 -27.20
CA TYR A 393 9.79 36.37 -26.62
C TYR A 393 9.63 36.28 -25.10
N SER A 394 9.96 35.11 -24.49
CA SER A 394 9.97 34.90 -23.05
C SER A 394 11.19 35.54 -22.40
N THR A 395 10.98 36.32 -21.35
CA THR A 395 12.06 36.89 -20.55
C THR A 395 12.67 35.89 -19.55
N GLY A 396 12.01 34.75 -19.31
CA GLY A 396 12.39 33.76 -18.25
C GLY A 396 11.94 34.14 -16.86
N GLU A 397 11.40 35.36 -16.64
CA GLU A 397 10.76 35.70 -15.36
C GLU A 397 9.34 35.17 -15.31
N TYR A 398 8.94 34.54 -14.21
CA TYR A 398 7.55 34.15 -14.03
C TYR A 398 6.65 35.36 -13.87
N ILE A 399 5.54 35.35 -14.56
CA ILE A 399 4.52 36.37 -14.39
C ILE A 399 3.75 36.12 -13.09
N PHE A 400 3.59 37.16 -12.28
CA PHE A 400 2.73 37.13 -11.12
C PHE A 400 1.27 37.44 -11.53
N MET A 401 0.34 36.66 -11.01
CA MET A 401 -1.08 36.81 -11.34
C MET A 401 -1.87 37.20 -10.08
N SER A 402 -2.37 38.44 -10.08
CA SER A 402 -3.34 38.95 -9.07
C SER A 402 -4.78 38.97 -9.58
N GLY A 403 -5.01 38.51 -10.80
CA GLY A 403 -6.28 38.49 -11.50
C GLY A 403 -6.06 38.05 -12.96
N LYS A 404 -7.06 38.28 -13.81
CA LYS A 404 -7.01 37.88 -15.23
C LYS A 404 -6.26 38.85 -16.15
N THR A 405 -5.58 39.84 -15.61
CA THR A 405 -4.90 40.86 -16.40
C THR A 405 -3.39 40.62 -16.39
N ARG A 406 -2.79 40.55 -17.55
CA ARG A 406 -1.35 40.54 -17.75
C ARG A 406 -0.84 41.98 -17.94
N ASP A 407 0.21 42.34 -17.23
CA ASP A 407 0.83 43.65 -17.29
C ASP A 407 1.84 43.83 -18.44
N ASP A 408 2.21 42.72 -19.11
CA ASP A 408 3.15 42.72 -20.24
C ASP A 408 2.47 42.91 -21.62
N GLY A 409 1.13 42.95 -21.66
CA GLY A 409 0.36 43.13 -22.87
C GLY A 409 0.25 41.92 -23.80
N TYR A 410 0.94 40.82 -23.50
CA TYR A 410 0.84 39.59 -24.27
C TYR A 410 -0.57 38.99 -24.24
N GLY A 411 -1.00 38.41 -25.36
CA GLY A 411 -2.37 37.86 -25.50
C GLY A 411 -3.47 38.90 -25.32
N GLY A 412 -3.20 40.18 -25.66
CA GLY A 412 -4.11 41.29 -25.41
C GLY A 412 -4.17 41.77 -23.97
N GLY A 413 -3.15 41.42 -23.16
CA GLY A 413 -3.10 41.75 -21.73
C GLY A 413 -4.03 40.90 -20.87
N VAL A 414 -4.49 39.76 -21.37
CA VAL A 414 -5.44 38.89 -20.68
C VAL A 414 -4.79 37.57 -20.30
N TRP A 415 -5.08 37.12 -19.08
CA TRP A 415 -4.91 35.71 -18.68
C TRP A 415 -6.24 35.00 -18.95
N TRP A 416 -6.21 34.01 -19.81
CA TRP A 416 -7.40 33.39 -20.36
C TRP A 416 -7.99 32.30 -19.49
N THR A 417 -7.13 31.54 -18.81
CA THR A 417 -7.58 30.48 -17.88
C THR A 417 -8.48 31.06 -16.78
N GLN A 418 -9.59 30.41 -16.51
CA GLN A 418 -10.58 30.87 -15.51
C GLN A 418 -9.96 31.05 -14.12
N ASN A 419 -9.07 30.16 -13.72
CA ASN A 419 -8.30 30.25 -12.49
C ASN A 419 -6.91 30.83 -12.83
N PRO A 420 -6.62 32.06 -12.44
CA PRO A 420 -5.39 32.75 -12.88
C PRO A 420 -4.15 32.34 -12.10
N SER A 421 -4.07 31.13 -11.57
CA SER A 421 -2.89 30.62 -10.85
C SER A 421 -1.79 30.23 -11.84
N ASN A 422 -0.63 30.88 -11.73
CA ASN A 422 0.61 30.41 -12.34
C ASN A 422 1.29 29.45 -11.36
N ILE A 423 1.08 28.15 -11.53
CA ILE A 423 1.60 27.12 -10.61
C ILE A 423 3.13 27.12 -10.52
N LEU A 424 3.83 27.45 -11.62
CA LEU A 424 5.30 27.49 -11.63
C LEU A 424 5.83 28.68 -10.81
N HIS A 425 5.07 29.76 -10.72
CA HIS A 425 5.36 30.87 -9.82
C HIS A 425 5.01 30.52 -8.38
N SER A 426 3.79 30.00 -8.15
CA SER A 426 3.32 29.68 -6.79
C SER A 426 4.20 28.66 -6.09
N GLU A 427 4.59 27.60 -6.77
CA GLU A 427 5.45 26.53 -6.22
C GLU A 427 6.89 26.99 -5.87
N GLN A 428 7.31 28.19 -6.29
CA GLN A 428 8.59 28.76 -5.83
C GLN A 428 8.51 29.28 -4.38
N TYR A 429 7.34 29.67 -3.94
CA TYR A 429 7.13 30.38 -2.67
C TYR A 429 6.30 29.59 -1.68
N ASN A 430 5.28 28.87 -2.17
CA ASN A 430 4.39 28.07 -1.37
C ASN A 430 5.01 26.69 -1.07
N TYR A 431 4.61 26.10 0.05
CA TYR A 431 5.00 24.72 0.38
C TYR A 431 4.07 24.12 1.42
N SER A 432 4.00 22.79 1.42
CA SER A 432 3.45 21.98 2.50
C SER A 432 4.51 20.97 2.92
N LYS A 433 4.92 21.01 4.18
CA LYS A 433 6.03 20.21 4.72
C LYS A 433 5.58 19.43 5.95
N GLY A 434 5.95 18.15 5.94
CA GLY A 434 5.80 17.27 7.08
C GLY A 434 7.15 16.89 7.69
N HIS A 435 7.14 16.66 8.99
CA HIS A 435 8.26 16.10 9.76
C HIS A 435 7.69 15.08 10.73
N GLY A 436 8.20 13.86 10.71
CA GLY A 436 7.79 12.79 11.61
C GLY A 436 8.96 12.16 12.33
N GLU A 437 8.80 11.85 13.61
CA GLU A 437 9.77 11.10 14.41
C GLU A 437 9.05 10.00 15.18
N GLY A 438 9.49 8.76 15.01
CA GLY A 438 8.91 7.58 15.64
C GLY A 438 9.94 6.77 16.41
N LEU A 439 9.54 6.24 17.55
CA LEU A 439 10.31 5.30 18.36
C LEU A 439 9.41 4.12 18.74
N THR A 440 9.82 2.91 18.37
CA THR A 440 9.21 1.66 18.87
C THR A 440 10.25 0.90 19.66
N ALA A 441 9.94 0.52 20.90
CA ALA A 441 10.82 -0.26 21.76
C ALA A 441 10.06 -1.47 22.32
N ASP A 442 10.56 -2.68 22.02
CA ASP A 442 10.01 -3.95 22.48
C ASP A 442 10.96 -4.64 23.45
N LEU A 443 10.44 -5.04 24.60
CA LEU A 443 11.10 -5.93 25.54
C LEU A 443 10.34 -7.25 25.62
N GLN A 444 10.98 -8.33 25.21
CA GLN A 444 10.41 -9.68 25.25
C GLN A 444 11.20 -10.58 26.20
N LEU A 445 10.49 -11.23 27.11
CA LEU A 445 11.01 -12.27 27.98
C LEU A 445 10.39 -13.61 27.58
N VAL A 446 11.22 -14.60 27.33
CA VAL A 446 10.79 -15.99 27.05
C VAL A 446 11.39 -16.90 28.11
N TRP A 447 10.52 -17.51 28.94
CA TRP A 447 10.91 -18.39 29.99
C TRP A 447 10.39 -19.82 29.78
N ASN A 448 11.28 -20.74 29.46
CA ASN A 448 11.02 -22.18 29.36
C ASN A 448 10.96 -22.78 30.79
N VAL A 449 9.77 -22.71 31.41
CA VAL A 449 9.56 -23.17 32.78
C VAL A 449 9.82 -24.68 32.88
N THR A 450 9.29 -25.41 31.91
CA THR A 450 9.53 -26.86 31.70
C THR A 450 9.71 -27.10 30.21
N ASP A 451 9.97 -28.34 29.81
CA ASP A 451 10.10 -28.72 28.40
C ASP A 451 8.77 -28.63 27.64
N TRP A 452 7.65 -28.52 28.33
CA TRP A 452 6.31 -28.43 27.76
C TRP A 452 5.57 -27.11 28.06
N LEU A 453 6.13 -26.23 28.92
CA LEU A 453 5.52 -24.94 29.27
C LEU A 453 6.51 -23.81 29.12
N THR A 454 6.14 -22.85 28.25
CA THR A 454 6.88 -21.61 28.01
C THR A 454 6.01 -20.43 28.40
N LEU A 455 6.52 -19.49 29.18
CA LEU A 455 5.90 -18.20 29.45
C LEU A 455 6.58 -17.14 28.61
N VAL A 456 5.79 -16.28 27.98
CA VAL A 456 6.27 -15.16 27.15
C VAL A 456 5.63 -13.87 27.64
N SER A 457 6.45 -12.86 27.90
CA SER A 457 5.97 -11.49 28.16
C SER A 457 6.58 -10.56 27.11
N MET A 458 5.75 -9.86 26.38
CA MET A 458 6.12 -8.86 25.37
C MET A 458 5.60 -7.50 25.84
N ASN A 459 6.47 -6.51 25.90
CA ASN A 459 6.13 -5.17 26.33
C ASN A 459 6.61 -4.20 25.27
N ARG A 460 5.71 -3.39 24.74
CA ARG A 460 5.97 -2.38 23.70
C ARG A 460 5.74 -0.99 24.24
N TYR A 461 6.63 -0.09 23.87
CA TYR A 461 6.43 1.34 23.95
C TYR A 461 6.57 1.94 22.56
N ASP A 462 5.57 2.70 22.14
CA ASP A 462 5.56 3.43 20.88
C ASP A 462 5.41 4.93 21.18
N SER A 463 6.20 5.75 20.49
CA SER A 463 6.06 7.20 20.49
C SER A 463 6.17 7.71 19.07
N TYR A 464 5.25 8.57 18.68
CA TYR A 464 5.26 9.22 17.37
C TYR A 464 4.92 10.68 17.51
N ASN A 465 5.80 11.55 16.99
CA ASN A 465 5.60 12.98 16.92
C ASN A 465 5.60 13.41 15.47
N SER A 466 4.65 14.22 15.08
CA SER A 466 4.61 14.81 13.75
C SER A 466 4.33 16.30 13.80
N PHE A 467 5.01 17.02 12.93
CA PHE A 467 4.80 18.44 12.71
C PHE A 467 4.51 18.68 11.23
N TYR A 468 3.47 19.44 10.96
CA TYR A 468 3.07 19.84 9.62
C TYR A 468 3.03 21.35 9.51
N GLU A 469 3.54 21.90 8.42
CA GLU A 469 3.52 23.32 8.10
C GLU A 469 3.07 23.53 6.67
N SER A 470 2.02 24.33 6.47
CA SER A 470 1.55 24.77 5.15
C SER A 470 1.66 26.28 5.06
N TYR A 471 2.24 26.76 3.98
CA TYR A 471 2.52 28.17 3.77
C TYR A 471 2.11 28.60 2.35
N ALA A 472 1.28 29.63 2.27
CA ALA A 472 0.99 30.34 1.04
C ALA A 472 1.49 31.80 1.12
N ASP A 473 2.42 32.13 0.24
CA ASP A 473 3.07 33.45 0.21
C ASP A 473 2.11 34.55 -0.27
N PRO A 474 2.10 35.74 0.35
CA PRO A 474 1.26 36.85 -0.08
C PRO A 474 1.38 37.25 -1.56
N ARG A 475 2.48 36.86 -2.21
CA ARG A 475 2.75 37.13 -3.64
C ARG A 475 2.18 36.08 -4.58
N THR A 476 1.60 35.00 -4.05
CA THR A 476 1.02 33.94 -4.88
C THR A 476 -0.48 34.09 -5.00
N TYR A 477 -1.06 33.46 -6.02
CA TYR A 477 -2.52 33.45 -6.20
C TYR A 477 -3.23 32.88 -4.97
N ASP A 478 -2.70 31.80 -4.37
CA ASP A 478 -3.31 31.16 -3.19
C ASP A 478 -3.21 32.03 -1.93
N GLY A 479 -2.17 32.85 -1.82
CA GLY A 479 -1.94 33.70 -0.65
C GLY A 479 -2.46 35.12 -0.75
N ILE A 480 -2.66 35.67 -1.96
CA ILE A 480 -2.97 37.11 -2.12
C ILE A 480 -4.31 37.49 -1.49
N GLY A 481 -5.33 36.65 -1.60
CA GLY A 481 -6.67 36.90 -1.04
C GLY A 481 -6.69 37.01 0.48
N THR A 482 -5.77 36.36 1.15
CA THR A 482 -5.61 36.34 2.60
C THR A 482 -4.46 37.23 3.10
N GLY A 483 -3.65 37.81 2.19
CA GLY A 483 -2.40 38.47 2.55
C GLY A 483 -1.35 37.49 3.09
N GLY A 484 -1.36 36.27 2.55
CA GLY A 484 -0.59 35.11 2.99
C GLY A 484 -1.33 34.25 4.03
N SER A 485 -1.05 32.95 4.04
CA SER A 485 -1.54 32.01 5.06
C SER A 485 -0.41 31.11 5.56
N LEU A 486 -0.42 30.83 6.85
CA LEU A 486 0.49 29.92 7.52
C LEU A 486 -0.33 29.03 8.47
N GLU A 487 -0.22 27.73 8.30
CA GLU A 487 -0.85 26.74 9.16
C GLU A 487 0.23 25.82 9.73
N ASN A 488 0.21 25.62 11.04
CA ASN A 488 1.05 24.68 11.75
C ASN A 488 0.17 23.70 12.51
N SER A 489 0.52 22.43 12.42
CA SER A 489 -0.11 21.36 13.19
C SER A 489 0.96 20.50 13.84
N ASP A 490 0.80 20.23 15.13
CA ASP A 490 1.66 19.36 15.93
C ASP A 490 0.80 18.21 16.47
N ALA A 491 1.23 16.98 16.27
CA ALA A 491 0.55 15.80 16.77
C ALA A 491 1.53 14.88 17.50
N GLU A 492 1.17 14.48 18.69
CA GLU A 492 1.90 13.57 19.55
C GLU A 492 1.03 12.35 19.83
N SER A 493 1.61 11.16 19.71
CA SER A 493 0.96 9.89 20.08
C SER A 493 1.96 9.02 20.83
N ASN A 494 1.59 8.60 22.04
CA ASN A 494 2.39 7.71 22.87
C ASN A 494 1.53 6.51 23.27
N GLY A 495 2.11 5.33 23.17
CA GLY A 495 1.43 4.08 23.52
C GLY A 495 2.31 3.18 24.36
N TRP A 496 1.68 2.44 25.26
CA TRP A 496 2.29 1.34 25.99
C TRP A 496 1.39 0.13 25.96
N GLY A 497 1.95 -1.03 25.72
CA GLY A 497 1.20 -2.28 25.67
C GLY A 497 1.99 -3.46 26.23
N THR A 498 1.28 -4.43 26.77
CA THR A 498 1.84 -5.71 27.25
C THR A 498 1.01 -6.88 26.78
N THR A 499 1.68 -7.90 26.24
CA THR A 499 1.10 -9.20 25.86
C THR A 499 1.80 -10.31 26.65
N ASN A 500 1.05 -11.08 27.41
CA ASN A 500 1.58 -12.15 28.25
C ASN A 500 0.92 -13.48 27.86
N LEU A 501 1.75 -14.46 27.51
CA LEU A 501 1.32 -15.76 26.99
C LEU A 501 1.88 -16.91 27.81
N ALA A 502 1.05 -17.91 28.10
CA ALA A 502 1.46 -19.22 28.53
C ALA A 502 1.26 -20.23 27.38
N LYS A 503 2.37 -20.75 26.85
CA LYS A 503 2.40 -21.70 25.74
C LYS A 503 2.69 -23.10 26.25
N PHE A 504 1.80 -24.03 25.95
CA PHE A 504 1.92 -25.46 26.25
C PHE A 504 2.16 -26.21 24.94
N HIS A 505 3.16 -27.08 24.91
CA HIS A 505 3.42 -28.01 23.82
C HIS A 505 3.81 -29.37 24.34
N LYS A 506 3.13 -30.41 23.89
CA LYS A 506 3.48 -31.78 24.27
C LYS A 506 3.04 -32.80 23.22
N THR A 507 3.94 -33.70 22.87
CA THR A 507 3.68 -34.84 21.99
C THR A 507 3.50 -36.10 22.85
N PHE A 508 2.47 -36.91 22.59
CA PHE A 508 2.14 -38.18 23.26
C PHE A 508 1.96 -39.28 22.19
N GLY A 509 3.02 -39.97 21.81
CA GLY A 509 3.00 -40.94 20.73
C GLY A 509 2.59 -40.25 19.41
N ASP A 510 1.44 -40.63 18.86
CA ASP A 510 0.91 -40.07 17.60
C ASP A 510 0.10 -38.76 17.77
N HIS A 511 -0.01 -38.26 18.98
CA HIS A 511 -0.79 -37.10 19.36
C HIS A 511 0.14 -35.91 19.65
N ASP A 512 -0.06 -34.77 18.98
CA ASP A 512 0.61 -33.51 19.26
C ASP A 512 -0.40 -32.47 19.72
N VAL A 513 -0.15 -31.80 20.85
CA VAL A 513 -1.02 -30.78 21.42
C VAL A 513 -0.23 -29.52 21.67
N ASN A 514 -0.70 -28.44 21.06
CA ASN A 514 -0.23 -27.07 21.26
C ASN A 514 -1.36 -26.26 21.86
N ALA A 515 -1.15 -25.56 22.97
CA ALA A 515 -2.13 -24.63 23.51
C ALA A 515 -1.46 -23.33 23.94
N THR A 516 -2.16 -22.22 23.78
CA THR A 516 -1.72 -20.88 24.20
C THR A 516 -2.86 -20.22 24.95
N LEU A 517 -2.58 -19.68 26.13
CA LEU A 517 -3.44 -18.79 26.88
C LEU A 517 -2.73 -17.45 27.02
N GLY A 518 -3.46 -16.37 26.94
CA GLY A 518 -2.85 -15.06 27.02
C GLY A 518 -3.79 -13.96 27.47
N TRP A 519 -3.19 -12.86 27.92
CA TRP A 519 -3.90 -11.61 28.15
C TRP A 519 -3.06 -10.43 27.64
N GLU A 520 -3.76 -9.38 27.25
CA GLU A 520 -3.20 -8.18 26.69
C GLU A 520 -3.78 -6.97 27.38
N TYR A 521 -2.99 -5.93 27.48
CA TYR A 521 -3.41 -4.61 27.91
C TYR A 521 -2.67 -3.55 27.10
N GLY A 522 -3.39 -2.50 26.71
CA GLY A 522 -2.84 -1.35 26.02
C GLY A 522 -3.40 -0.03 26.54
N GLU A 523 -2.53 0.96 26.63
CA GLU A 523 -2.86 2.33 26.97
C GLU A 523 -2.20 3.28 25.98
N GLY A 524 -2.92 4.30 25.52
CA GLY A 524 -2.45 5.30 24.59
C GLY A 524 -2.84 6.70 25.01
N TYR A 525 -2.03 7.66 24.65
CA TYR A 525 -2.28 9.09 24.76
C TYR A 525 -2.05 9.72 23.39
N SER A 526 -2.98 10.56 22.97
CA SER A 526 -2.85 11.35 21.75
C SER A 526 -3.18 12.80 22.02
N ARG A 527 -2.41 13.70 21.41
CA ARG A 527 -2.61 15.15 21.51
C ARG A 527 -2.39 15.77 20.14
N ASN A 528 -3.28 16.65 19.73
CA ASN A 528 -3.16 17.45 18.53
C ASN A 528 -3.29 18.93 18.88
N LEU A 529 -2.42 19.77 18.30
CA LEU A 529 -2.49 21.21 18.36
C LEU A 529 -2.39 21.76 16.94
N GLY A 530 -3.31 22.66 16.57
CA GLY A 530 -3.29 23.34 15.28
C GLY A 530 -3.43 24.84 15.46
N ALA A 531 -2.72 25.61 14.66
CA ALA A 531 -2.85 27.05 14.61
C ALA A 531 -2.68 27.56 13.19
N ALA A 532 -3.55 28.46 12.76
CA ALA A 532 -3.48 29.09 11.44
C ALA A 532 -3.55 30.60 11.57
N GLY A 533 -2.78 31.29 10.72
CA GLY A 533 -2.74 32.75 10.69
C GLY A 533 -2.63 33.28 9.28
N ILE A 534 -3.12 34.48 9.07
CA ILE A 534 -3.14 35.20 7.80
C ILE A 534 -2.56 36.61 7.96
N LYS A 535 -2.37 37.32 6.85
CA LYS A 535 -1.94 38.72 6.82
C LYS A 535 -0.60 38.97 7.50
N PHE A 536 0.48 38.54 6.90
CA PHE A 536 1.82 38.77 7.44
C PHE A 536 2.75 39.44 6.39
N PRO A 537 3.79 40.15 6.84
CA PRO A 537 4.75 40.75 5.93
C PRO A 537 5.51 39.70 5.11
N ILE A 538 5.80 40.02 3.85
CA ILE A 538 6.61 39.19 2.97
C ILE A 538 7.92 38.77 3.65
N GLY A 539 8.23 37.47 3.63
CA GLY A 539 9.45 36.92 4.21
C GLY A 539 9.39 36.63 5.72
N GLN A 540 8.31 37.00 6.40
CA GLN A 540 8.09 36.72 7.83
C GLN A 540 7.23 35.46 8.01
N ARG A 541 7.85 34.32 8.28
CA ARG A 541 7.20 32.99 8.36
C ARG A 541 7.06 32.57 9.83
N SER A 542 6.30 33.31 10.61
CA SER A 542 6.00 32.99 12.01
C SER A 542 4.56 33.33 12.35
N LEU A 543 3.88 32.42 13.03
CA LEU A 543 2.50 32.64 13.50
C LEU A 543 2.37 33.90 14.38
N SER A 544 3.43 34.26 15.11
CA SER A 544 3.44 35.50 15.92
C SER A 544 3.35 36.79 15.10
N ASN A 545 3.64 36.71 13.79
CA ASN A 545 3.61 37.85 12.88
C ASN A 545 2.34 37.86 12.02
N THR A 546 1.37 37.00 12.33
CA THR A 546 0.11 36.84 11.59
C THR A 546 -1.06 37.40 12.39
N VAL A 547 -2.17 37.65 11.69
CA VAL A 547 -3.47 37.73 12.32
C VAL A 547 -4.01 36.32 12.48
N MET A 548 -4.18 35.86 13.70
CA MET A 548 -4.66 34.52 14.00
C MET A 548 -6.03 34.28 13.35
N SER A 549 -6.18 33.19 12.59
CA SER A 549 -7.42 32.82 11.91
C SER A 549 -8.11 31.62 12.54
N ALA A 550 -7.33 30.67 13.05
CA ALA A 550 -7.86 29.49 13.72
C ALA A 550 -6.88 28.95 14.77
N VAL A 551 -7.40 28.38 15.82
CA VAL A 551 -6.65 27.55 16.79
C VAL A 551 -7.51 26.34 17.11
N SER A 552 -6.91 25.18 17.14
CA SER A 552 -7.55 23.91 17.51
C SER A 552 -6.66 23.12 18.46
N GLY A 553 -7.26 22.30 19.29
CA GLY A 553 -6.53 21.40 20.16
C GLY A 553 -7.44 20.32 20.69
N ALA A 554 -6.89 19.10 20.78
CA ALA A 554 -7.58 17.96 21.38
C ALA A 554 -6.54 17.04 22.01
N ASP A 555 -6.90 16.45 23.14
CA ASP A 555 -6.14 15.36 23.74
C ASP A 555 -7.09 14.30 24.30
N TYR A 556 -6.66 13.06 24.28
CA TYR A 556 -7.44 11.95 24.82
C TYR A 556 -6.56 10.77 25.20
N HIS A 557 -7.05 10.01 26.18
CA HIS A 557 -6.48 8.74 26.64
C HIS A 557 -7.32 7.56 26.17
N THR A 558 -6.65 6.50 25.81
CA THR A 558 -7.28 5.25 25.35
C THR A 558 -6.82 4.07 26.17
N ARG A 559 -7.70 3.09 26.38
CA ARG A 559 -7.40 1.84 27.06
C ARG A 559 -8.12 0.68 26.42
N SER A 560 -7.42 -0.44 26.26
CA SER A 560 -7.99 -1.69 25.80
C SER A 560 -7.38 -2.87 26.55
N TRP A 561 -8.13 -3.94 26.66
CA TRP A 561 -7.61 -5.20 27.19
C TRP A 561 -8.29 -6.39 26.52
N ALA A 562 -7.59 -7.52 26.55
CA ALA A 562 -8.09 -8.75 25.95
C ALA A 562 -7.61 -9.97 26.70
N VAL A 563 -8.39 -11.05 26.60
CA VAL A 563 -8.00 -12.41 27.02
C VAL A 563 -8.15 -13.34 25.82
N LEU A 564 -7.17 -14.20 25.59
CA LEU A 564 -7.17 -15.11 24.44
C LEU A 564 -6.78 -16.52 24.82
N GLY A 565 -7.31 -17.49 24.08
CA GLY A 565 -6.94 -18.89 24.18
C GLY A 565 -6.98 -19.54 22.81
N GLN A 566 -6.02 -20.42 22.54
CA GLN A 566 -5.98 -21.26 21.35
C GLN A 566 -5.51 -22.66 21.74
N ALA A 567 -6.07 -23.67 21.10
CA ALA A 567 -5.58 -25.05 21.18
C ALA A 567 -5.54 -25.64 19.77
N GLN A 568 -4.44 -26.31 19.46
CA GLN A 568 -4.26 -27.09 18.24
C GLN A 568 -3.97 -28.54 18.65
N TYR A 569 -4.65 -29.47 18.00
CA TYR A 569 -4.45 -30.88 18.10
C TYR A 569 -4.12 -31.49 16.75
N SER A 570 -3.04 -32.26 16.68
CA SER A 570 -2.63 -33.01 15.50
C SER A 570 -2.52 -34.50 15.82
N TYR A 571 -3.21 -35.33 15.01
CA TYR A 571 -3.16 -36.78 15.12
C TYR A 571 -2.42 -37.37 13.92
N LEU A 572 -1.32 -38.13 14.20
CA LEU A 572 -0.43 -38.72 13.20
C LEU A 572 0.18 -37.69 12.25
N GLY A 573 0.11 -36.40 12.54
CA GLY A 573 0.47 -35.32 11.61
C GLY A 573 -0.38 -35.33 10.33
N LYS A 574 -1.60 -35.91 10.37
CA LYS A 574 -2.53 -36.03 9.25
C LYS A 574 -3.82 -35.24 9.46
N TYR A 575 -4.40 -35.34 10.65
CA TYR A 575 -5.65 -34.69 11.02
C TYR A 575 -5.32 -33.61 12.03
N ILE A 576 -5.55 -32.38 11.66
CA ILE A 576 -5.24 -31.20 12.46
C ILE A 576 -6.54 -30.46 12.75
N ALA A 577 -6.77 -30.11 13.99
CA ALA A 577 -7.88 -29.27 14.42
C ALA A 577 -7.36 -28.14 15.30
N THR A 578 -7.83 -26.91 15.05
CA THR A 578 -7.48 -25.73 15.83
C THR A 578 -8.76 -25.05 16.29
N ALA A 579 -8.81 -24.69 17.58
CA ALA A 579 -9.88 -23.87 18.14
C ALA A 579 -9.27 -22.67 18.86
N SER A 580 -9.84 -21.50 18.68
CA SER A 580 -9.44 -20.26 19.33
C SER A 580 -10.64 -19.53 19.89
N ILE A 581 -10.43 -18.75 20.93
CA ILE A 581 -11.40 -17.84 21.50
C ILE A 581 -10.68 -16.61 22.03
N ARG A 582 -11.25 -15.44 21.77
CA ARG A 582 -10.74 -14.18 22.32
C ARG A 582 -11.90 -13.31 22.80
N TYR A 583 -11.67 -12.60 23.88
CA TYR A 583 -12.54 -11.53 24.37
C TYR A 583 -11.76 -10.23 24.35
N ASP A 584 -12.32 -9.21 23.72
CA ASP A 584 -11.76 -7.86 23.69
C ASP A 584 -12.71 -6.85 24.30
N GLU A 585 -12.15 -5.86 24.97
CA GLU A 585 -12.88 -4.69 25.42
C GLU A 585 -12.22 -3.42 24.87
N SER A 586 -13.00 -2.59 24.15
CA SER A 586 -12.54 -1.35 23.51
C SER A 586 -13.23 -0.13 24.08
N TYR A 587 -12.45 0.92 24.36
CA TYR A 587 -12.92 2.23 24.81
C TYR A 587 -13.78 2.97 23.78
N LYS A 588 -13.76 2.52 22.53
CA LYS A 588 -14.47 3.15 21.39
C LYS A 588 -15.97 2.91 21.44
N PHE A 589 -16.42 1.91 22.20
CA PHE A 589 -17.83 1.49 22.27
C PHE A 589 -18.53 1.86 23.54
N GLY A 590 -19.85 1.87 23.46
CA GLY A 590 -20.73 2.23 24.57
C GLY A 590 -20.64 1.25 25.75
N PRO A 591 -20.98 1.70 26.96
CA PRO A 591 -20.82 0.92 28.19
C PRO A 591 -21.56 -0.42 28.17
N ASN A 592 -22.64 -0.54 27.37
CA ASN A 592 -23.43 -1.76 27.31
C ASN A 592 -22.85 -2.81 26.35
N ASN A 593 -21.98 -2.41 25.39
CA ASN A 593 -21.45 -3.28 24.33
C ASN A 593 -19.94 -3.12 24.10
N ARG A 594 -19.17 -2.75 25.12
CA ARG A 594 -17.71 -2.61 25.02
C ARG A 594 -16.99 -3.90 24.72
N GLY A 595 -17.50 -5.03 25.23
CA GLY A 595 -16.91 -6.34 25.10
C GLY A 595 -17.40 -7.10 23.89
N GLY A 596 -16.49 -7.84 23.22
CA GLY A 596 -16.79 -8.74 22.11
C GLY A 596 -16.13 -10.10 22.27
N TRP A 597 -16.84 -11.18 21.91
CA TRP A 597 -16.30 -12.53 21.85
C TRP A 597 -16.02 -12.93 20.41
N PHE A 598 -14.83 -13.45 20.16
CA PHE A 598 -14.32 -13.80 18.83
C PHE A 598 -13.82 -15.25 18.80
N PRO A 599 -14.72 -16.24 18.60
CA PRO A 599 -14.37 -17.65 18.45
C PRO A 599 -13.88 -17.96 17.04
N GLY A 600 -12.96 -18.91 16.90
CA GLY A 600 -12.51 -19.47 15.65
C GLY A 600 -12.25 -20.96 15.73
N VAL A 601 -12.59 -21.70 14.68
CA VAL A 601 -12.30 -23.13 14.55
C VAL A 601 -11.81 -23.42 13.15
N SER A 602 -10.86 -24.34 13.00
CA SER A 602 -10.43 -24.84 11.71
C SER A 602 -9.95 -26.28 11.80
N ALA A 603 -9.99 -26.96 10.65
CA ALA A 603 -9.50 -28.31 10.51
C ALA A 603 -8.72 -28.47 9.21
N ALA A 604 -7.71 -29.33 9.22
CA ALA A 604 -6.99 -29.74 8.03
C ALA A 604 -6.78 -31.24 7.99
N TRP A 605 -6.87 -31.79 6.79
CA TRP A 605 -6.61 -33.20 6.49
C TRP A 605 -5.53 -33.29 5.43
N ILE A 606 -4.37 -33.86 5.81
CA ILE A 606 -3.26 -34.10 4.90
C ILE A 606 -3.49 -35.44 4.19
N ILE A 607 -4.22 -35.36 3.08
CA ILE A 607 -4.67 -36.52 2.28
C ILE A 607 -3.47 -37.31 1.74
N SER A 608 -2.41 -36.62 1.35
CA SER A 608 -1.20 -37.26 0.81
C SER A 608 -0.49 -38.23 1.79
N LYS A 609 -0.72 -38.08 3.10
CA LYS A 609 -0.18 -39.00 4.11
C LYS A 609 -1.05 -40.27 4.31
N GLU A 610 -2.18 -40.39 3.61
CA GLU A 610 -3.04 -41.58 3.73
C GLU A 610 -2.51 -42.78 2.96
N ASN A 611 -2.85 -43.98 3.45
CA ASN A 611 -2.38 -45.21 2.84
C ASN A 611 -2.83 -45.39 1.40
N PHE A 612 -4.04 -44.96 1.06
CA PHE A 612 -4.58 -45.03 -0.30
C PHE A 612 -3.87 -44.10 -1.29
N MET A 613 -3.15 -43.09 -0.81
CA MET A 613 -2.37 -42.16 -1.63
C MET A 613 -0.93 -42.65 -1.93
N ARG A 614 -0.46 -43.69 -1.23
CA ARG A 614 0.92 -44.17 -1.37
C ARG A 614 1.26 -44.73 -2.74
N SER A 615 0.28 -45.20 -3.50
CA SER A 615 0.46 -45.81 -4.83
C SER A 615 0.44 -44.82 -5.99
N GLN A 616 0.11 -43.55 -5.75
CA GLN A 616 0.07 -42.53 -6.77
C GLN A 616 1.31 -41.62 -6.69
N ASN A 617 1.77 -41.10 -7.86
CA ASN A 617 2.94 -40.23 -7.99
C ASN A 617 2.59 -38.83 -8.52
N ALA A 618 1.29 -38.50 -8.65
CA ALA A 618 0.84 -37.21 -9.17
C ALA A 618 1.00 -36.11 -8.13
N PHE A 619 0.51 -36.34 -6.91
CA PHE A 619 0.57 -35.39 -5.83
C PHE A 619 1.62 -35.83 -4.80
N SER A 620 2.66 -35.05 -4.65
CA SER A 620 3.63 -35.21 -3.57
C SER A 620 3.11 -34.65 -2.25
N PHE A 621 2.23 -33.67 -2.30
CA PHE A 621 1.48 -33.13 -1.19
C PHE A 621 0.04 -32.82 -1.61
N LEU A 622 -0.92 -33.14 -0.75
CA LEU A 622 -2.33 -32.76 -0.92
C LEU A 622 -2.97 -32.60 0.45
N LYS A 623 -3.54 -31.44 0.71
CA LYS A 623 -4.19 -31.06 1.95
C LYS A 623 -5.53 -30.39 1.67
N LEU A 624 -6.55 -30.78 2.38
CA LEU A 624 -7.84 -30.10 2.46
C LEU A 624 -7.92 -29.36 3.80
N ARG A 625 -8.44 -28.14 3.78
CA ARG A 625 -8.65 -27.33 4.98
C ARG A 625 -10.00 -26.64 4.96
N ALA A 626 -10.59 -26.46 6.14
CA ALA A 626 -11.83 -25.75 6.34
C ALA A 626 -11.73 -24.91 7.62
N GLY A 627 -12.33 -23.73 7.60
CA GLY A 627 -12.30 -22.80 8.73
C GLY A 627 -13.61 -22.03 8.86
N PHE A 628 -13.96 -21.73 10.10
CA PHE A 628 -15.02 -20.82 10.47
C PHE A 628 -14.59 -19.98 11.65
N GLY A 629 -14.93 -18.69 11.67
CA GLY A 629 -14.66 -17.85 12.82
C GLY A 629 -15.36 -16.50 12.73
N LYS A 630 -15.37 -15.83 13.87
CA LYS A 630 -15.89 -14.49 14.05
C LYS A 630 -14.74 -13.56 14.41
N THR A 631 -14.65 -12.41 13.79
CA THR A 631 -13.75 -11.29 14.14
C THR A 631 -14.54 -10.02 14.36
N GLY A 632 -13.95 -9.02 15.01
CA GLY A 632 -14.54 -7.71 15.20
C GLY A 632 -13.87 -6.64 14.36
N ASN A 633 -14.50 -5.45 14.29
CA ASN A 633 -13.90 -4.25 13.77
C ASN A 633 -14.21 -3.07 14.72
N ASP A 634 -13.18 -2.36 15.14
CA ASP A 634 -13.26 -1.15 15.95
C ASP A 634 -12.54 0.05 15.29
N ALA A 635 -12.31 -0.02 13.98
CA ALA A 635 -11.62 1.02 13.23
C ALA A 635 -12.50 2.26 13.00
N ILE A 636 -13.11 2.76 14.09
CA ILE A 636 -13.89 4.01 14.15
C ILE A 636 -13.16 5.04 15.04
N PRO A 637 -13.46 6.34 14.88
CA PRO A 637 -12.96 7.36 15.79
C PRO A 637 -13.34 7.07 17.25
N ALA A 638 -12.54 7.60 18.19
CA ALA A 638 -12.79 7.45 19.62
C ALA A 638 -14.11 8.09 20.04
N PHE A 639 -14.75 7.51 21.07
CA PHE A 639 -15.90 8.08 21.77
C PHE A 639 -17.13 8.38 20.91
N GLN A 640 -17.36 7.65 19.80
CA GLN A 640 -18.53 7.84 18.94
C GLN A 640 -19.86 7.55 19.66
N TYR A 641 -19.82 6.83 20.77
CA TYR A 641 -20.98 6.50 21.59
C TYR A 641 -21.44 7.63 22.53
N GLN A 642 -20.61 8.68 22.69
CA GLN A 642 -20.89 9.79 23.61
C GLN A 642 -21.61 10.94 22.91
N ASP A 643 -22.43 11.68 23.66
CA ASP A 643 -22.88 13.00 23.27
C ASP A 643 -21.70 13.98 23.22
N THR A 644 -21.73 14.87 22.26
CA THR A 644 -20.71 15.90 22.09
C THR A 644 -21.39 17.27 21.94
N PHE A 645 -20.76 18.31 22.50
CA PHE A 645 -21.20 19.68 22.38
C PHE A 645 -20.21 20.47 21.52
N SER A 646 -20.75 21.21 20.57
CA SER A 646 -19.99 22.23 19.83
C SER A 646 -20.04 23.53 20.60
N LEU A 647 -18.87 24.14 20.81
CA LEU A 647 -18.73 25.47 21.44
C LEU A 647 -18.48 26.57 20.39
N SER A 648 -18.84 26.32 19.14
CA SER A 648 -18.59 27.24 18.01
C SER A 648 -19.61 28.38 17.95
N GLY A 649 -20.79 28.18 18.51
CA GLY A 649 -21.85 29.20 18.55
C GLY A 649 -21.53 30.37 19.51
N GLN A 650 -22.13 31.50 19.24
CA GLN A 650 -22.11 32.66 20.12
C GLN A 650 -23.53 33.20 20.33
N TYR A 651 -23.84 33.55 21.55
CA TYR A 651 -25.04 34.28 21.91
C TYR A 651 -24.66 35.47 22.79
N ASN A 652 -25.00 36.67 22.36
CA ASN A 652 -24.68 37.92 23.04
C ASN A 652 -23.18 38.07 23.42
N GLY A 653 -22.28 37.62 22.53
CA GLY A 653 -20.83 37.69 22.74
C GLY A 653 -20.23 36.54 23.55
N GLU A 654 -21.05 35.68 24.14
CA GLU A 654 -20.61 34.51 24.91
C GLU A 654 -20.67 33.23 24.08
N LYS A 655 -19.77 32.29 24.34
CA LYS A 655 -19.76 30.98 23.73
C LYS A 655 -20.98 30.17 24.17
N THR A 656 -21.63 29.52 23.21
CA THR A 656 -22.75 28.61 23.45
C THR A 656 -22.33 27.17 23.28
N ALA A 657 -22.89 26.29 24.11
CA ALA A 657 -22.77 24.84 23.94
C ALA A 657 -24.02 24.32 23.19
N ILE A 658 -23.81 23.81 21.99
CA ILE A 658 -24.86 23.21 21.16
C ILE A 658 -24.60 21.72 21.11
N LEU A 659 -25.59 20.89 21.44
CA LEU A 659 -25.48 19.43 21.33
C LEU A 659 -25.35 19.06 19.84
N GLU A 660 -24.21 18.51 19.49
CA GLU A 660 -23.83 18.19 18.11
C GLU A 660 -24.13 16.75 17.74
N ARG A 661 -23.94 15.86 18.70
CA ARG A 661 -24.15 14.43 18.50
C ARG A 661 -24.90 13.82 19.69
N MET A 662 -25.86 12.94 19.37
CA MET A 662 -26.62 12.18 20.33
C MET A 662 -25.85 10.96 20.80
N ALA A 663 -25.85 10.67 22.10
CA ALA A 663 -25.25 9.48 22.68
C ALA A 663 -25.94 8.19 22.24
N ASN A 664 -25.13 7.14 21.99
CA ASN A 664 -25.63 5.76 21.84
C ASN A 664 -24.86 4.82 22.78
N PRO A 665 -25.32 4.57 24.01
CA PRO A 665 -24.64 3.70 24.97
C PRO A 665 -24.62 2.23 24.55
N ASN A 666 -25.41 1.86 23.53
CA ASN A 666 -25.48 0.50 22.95
C ASN A 666 -24.58 0.34 21.72
N LEU A 667 -23.86 1.37 21.31
CA LEU A 667 -22.91 1.25 20.20
C LEU A 667 -21.86 0.18 20.52
N GLY A 668 -21.65 -0.78 19.62
CA GLY A 668 -20.77 -1.90 19.81
C GLY A 668 -20.03 -2.31 18.55
N TRP A 669 -19.44 -3.49 18.57
CA TRP A 669 -18.61 -4.05 17.54
C TRP A 669 -19.34 -4.29 16.21
N GLU A 670 -18.68 -4.00 15.07
CA GLU A 670 -19.01 -4.69 13.83
C GLU A 670 -18.51 -6.14 13.95
N GLU A 671 -19.22 -7.08 13.36
CA GLU A 671 -18.94 -8.49 13.44
C GLU A 671 -18.79 -9.10 12.05
N ALA A 672 -17.65 -9.75 11.79
CA ALA A 672 -17.40 -10.47 10.54
C ALA A 672 -17.38 -11.98 10.80
N TYR A 673 -18.34 -12.70 10.21
CA TYR A 673 -18.41 -14.16 10.20
C TYR A 673 -17.80 -14.69 8.92
N MET A 674 -16.66 -15.36 9.04
CA MET A 674 -15.89 -15.86 7.91
C MET A 674 -15.94 -17.36 7.84
N THR A 675 -16.24 -17.91 6.66
CA THR A 675 -16.17 -19.34 6.35
C THR A 675 -15.21 -19.53 5.19
N SER A 676 -14.33 -20.50 5.28
CA SER A 676 -13.37 -20.82 4.22
C SER A 676 -13.24 -22.31 3.97
N LEU A 677 -12.99 -22.69 2.73
CA LEU A 677 -12.63 -24.03 2.30
C LEU A 677 -11.43 -23.91 1.35
N GLY A 678 -10.36 -24.67 1.61
CA GLY A 678 -9.15 -24.60 0.80
C GLY A 678 -8.54 -25.95 0.48
N ILE A 679 -7.85 -25.98 -0.67
CA ILE A 679 -7.05 -27.12 -1.12
C ILE A 679 -5.64 -26.62 -1.40
N ASP A 680 -4.64 -27.25 -0.76
CA ASP A 680 -3.24 -27.05 -1.07
C ASP A 680 -2.67 -28.32 -1.68
N GLY A 681 -2.05 -28.23 -2.85
CA GLY A 681 -1.49 -29.34 -3.58
C GLY A 681 -0.09 -29.03 -4.12
N THR A 682 0.79 -30.02 -4.11
CA THR A 682 2.07 -29.97 -4.83
C THR A 682 2.13 -31.15 -5.79
N ILE A 683 2.27 -30.88 -7.07
CA ILE A 683 2.34 -31.89 -8.11
C ILE A 683 3.81 -32.17 -8.42
N LYS A 684 4.20 -33.45 -8.33
CA LYS A 684 5.55 -33.96 -8.66
C LYS A 684 6.70 -33.15 -8.04
N ASN A 685 6.55 -32.68 -6.81
CA ASN A 685 7.50 -31.80 -6.09
C ASN A 685 7.87 -30.52 -6.86
N ASN A 686 7.04 -30.06 -7.77
CA ASN A 686 7.40 -28.94 -8.65
C ASN A 686 6.35 -27.85 -8.75
N VAL A 687 5.09 -28.20 -8.94
CA VAL A 687 4.01 -27.22 -9.12
C VAL A 687 3.15 -27.17 -7.88
N ASN A 688 3.10 -26.01 -7.24
CA ASN A 688 2.22 -25.73 -6.12
C ASN A 688 0.91 -25.15 -6.63
N ILE A 689 -0.19 -25.59 -6.06
CA ILE A 689 -1.54 -25.11 -6.37
C ILE A 689 -2.25 -24.86 -5.04
N THR A 690 -2.78 -23.67 -4.87
CA THR A 690 -3.66 -23.30 -3.76
C THR A 690 -4.97 -22.79 -4.33
N LEU A 691 -6.08 -23.38 -3.88
CA LEU A 691 -7.43 -22.95 -4.22
C LEU A 691 -8.19 -22.66 -2.94
N ASP A 692 -8.72 -21.46 -2.79
CA ASP A 692 -9.53 -21.01 -1.67
C ASP A 692 -10.91 -20.56 -2.12
N LEU A 693 -11.93 -21.01 -1.40
CA LEU A 693 -13.29 -20.52 -1.45
C LEU A 693 -13.61 -19.85 -0.14
N TYR A 694 -14.17 -18.65 -0.16
CA TYR A 694 -14.52 -17.94 1.05
C TYR A 694 -15.88 -17.26 0.99
N HIS A 695 -16.48 -17.10 2.15
CA HIS A 695 -17.72 -16.37 2.38
C HIS A 695 -17.57 -15.60 3.70
N THR A 696 -17.70 -14.28 3.64
CA THR A 696 -17.66 -13.37 4.78
C THR A 696 -18.98 -12.63 4.89
N LEU A 697 -19.66 -12.74 6.02
CA LEU A 697 -20.84 -11.97 6.36
C LEU A 697 -20.46 -10.95 7.44
N ASN A 698 -20.41 -9.69 7.05
CA ASN A 698 -20.26 -8.57 7.97
C ASN A 698 -21.64 -8.11 8.43
N SER A 699 -21.86 -8.08 9.71
CA SER A 699 -23.13 -7.72 10.35
C SER A 699 -22.91 -6.67 11.44
N ARG A 700 -23.99 -6.04 11.87
CA ARG A 700 -23.91 -4.93 12.85
C ARG A 700 -22.94 -3.83 12.37
N ILE A 701 -22.99 -3.52 11.06
CA ILE A 701 -22.13 -2.48 10.46
C ILE A 701 -22.45 -1.13 11.11
N LEU A 702 -21.41 -0.38 11.42
CA LEU A 702 -21.51 0.95 11.99
C LEU A 702 -21.94 1.94 10.91
N LEU A 703 -23.15 2.45 11.01
CA LEU A 703 -23.73 3.40 10.07
C LEU A 703 -24.40 4.55 10.80
N GLN A 704 -24.47 5.70 10.14
CA GLN A 704 -25.31 6.79 10.58
C GLN A 704 -26.76 6.46 10.20
N SER A 705 -27.54 6.01 11.17
CA SER A 705 -28.97 5.74 11.01
C SER A 705 -29.75 7.05 11.00
N PRO A 706 -30.56 7.34 9.96
CA PRO A 706 -31.33 8.57 9.87
C PRO A 706 -32.28 8.73 11.06
N MET A 707 -32.44 9.96 11.52
CA MET A 707 -33.33 10.30 12.61
C MET A 707 -34.42 11.27 12.12
N PRO A 708 -35.64 11.20 12.67
CA PRO A 708 -36.67 12.20 12.37
C PRO A 708 -36.19 13.60 12.73
N PRO A 709 -36.37 14.62 11.86
CA PRO A 709 -35.96 15.99 12.16
C PRO A 709 -36.49 16.56 13.48
N SER A 710 -37.61 16.03 13.96
CA SER A 710 -38.19 16.39 15.26
C SER A 710 -37.31 16.01 16.46
N SER A 711 -36.34 15.11 16.29
CA SER A 711 -35.33 14.75 17.31
C SER A 711 -34.30 15.86 17.55
N GLY A 712 -34.15 16.79 16.60
CA GLY A 712 -33.07 17.77 16.56
C GLY A 712 -31.77 17.26 15.97
N PHE A 713 -31.73 16.01 15.49
CA PHE A 713 -30.55 15.36 14.88
C PHE A 713 -30.91 14.79 13.50
N PHE A 714 -29.93 14.76 12.59
CA PHE A 714 -30.10 14.13 11.28
C PHE A 714 -29.89 12.63 11.32
N ALA A 715 -28.95 12.17 12.16
CA ALA A 715 -28.59 10.76 12.28
C ALA A 715 -27.93 10.45 13.62
N VAL A 716 -27.94 9.18 13.99
CA VAL A 716 -27.20 8.62 15.13
C VAL A 716 -26.32 7.46 14.64
N MET A 717 -25.10 7.35 15.18
CA MET A 717 -24.23 6.20 14.89
C MET A 717 -24.80 4.94 15.55
N ASP A 718 -25.08 3.91 14.77
CA ASP A 718 -25.69 2.66 15.27
C ASP A 718 -25.13 1.43 14.56
N ASN A 719 -25.30 0.25 15.17
CA ASN A 719 -24.90 -1.04 14.65
C ASN A 719 -26.01 -1.68 13.79
N VAL A 720 -26.08 -1.30 12.53
CA VAL A 720 -27.15 -1.69 11.60
C VAL A 720 -26.57 -2.14 10.27
N GLY A 721 -27.33 -2.94 9.54
CA GLY A 721 -26.93 -3.37 8.21
C GLY A 721 -26.06 -4.62 8.16
N LYS A 722 -26.02 -5.20 6.97
CA LYS A 722 -25.23 -6.41 6.64
C LYS A 722 -24.63 -6.31 5.26
N VAL A 723 -23.36 -6.70 5.13
CA VAL A 723 -22.62 -6.77 3.85
C VAL A 723 -21.98 -8.15 3.74
N ARG A 724 -22.09 -8.75 2.56
CA ARG A 724 -21.47 -10.02 2.23
C ARG A 724 -20.35 -9.85 1.23
N ASN A 725 -19.21 -10.51 1.47
CA ASN A 725 -18.16 -10.76 0.50
C ASN A 725 -18.04 -12.25 0.27
N MET A 726 -17.97 -12.67 -0.98
CA MET A 726 -17.72 -14.06 -1.34
C MET A 726 -16.83 -14.15 -2.55
N GLY A 727 -15.99 -15.18 -2.60
CA GLY A 727 -15.02 -15.25 -3.69
C GLY A 727 -14.26 -16.55 -3.80
N VAL A 728 -13.42 -16.57 -4.82
CA VAL A 728 -12.54 -17.68 -5.18
C VAL A 728 -11.14 -17.14 -5.39
N GLU A 729 -10.14 -17.79 -4.81
CA GLU A 729 -8.74 -17.44 -4.96
C GLU A 729 -7.99 -18.65 -5.52
N LEU A 730 -7.17 -18.46 -6.54
CA LEU A 730 -6.29 -19.46 -7.12
C LEU A 730 -4.87 -18.95 -7.17
N ALA A 731 -3.93 -19.72 -6.66
CA ALA A 731 -2.50 -19.49 -6.86
C ALA A 731 -1.86 -20.76 -7.43
N VAL A 732 -1.02 -20.58 -8.44
CA VAL A 732 -0.25 -21.65 -9.07
C VAL A 732 1.17 -21.16 -9.27
N ASP A 733 2.15 -21.86 -8.76
CA ASP A 733 3.56 -21.53 -8.97
C ASP A 733 4.40 -22.80 -9.13
N GLY A 734 5.53 -22.68 -9.85
CA GLY A 734 6.43 -23.81 -10.04
C GLY A 734 7.52 -23.55 -11.07
N ASN A 735 8.41 -24.55 -11.23
CA ASN A 735 9.42 -24.50 -12.26
C ASN A 735 8.85 -25.05 -13.57
N ILE A 736 8.89 -24.23 -14.62
CA ILE A 736 8.48 -24.60 -15.98
C ILE A 736 9.59 -25.43 -16.64
N ILE A 737 10.83 -24.99 -16.47
CA ILE A 737 12.04 -25.69 -16.93
C ILE A 737 13.07 -25.64 -15.80
N ARG A 738 13.72 -26.77 -15.52
CA ARG A 738 14.86 -26.87 -14.61
C ARG A 738 15.93 -27.72 -15.20
N THR A 739 17.08 -27.13 -15.46
CA THR A 739 18.28 -27.80 -15.95
C THR A 739 19.50 -27.40 -15.11
N LYS A 740 20.68 -28.01 -15.39
CA LYS A 740 21.92 -27.69 -14.67
C LYS A 740 22.34 -26.20 -14.74
N GLU A 741 22.06 -25.56 -15.88
CA GLU A 741 22.53 -24.20 -16.15
C GLU A 741 21.38 -23.19 -16.25
N PHE A 742 20.13 -23.67 -16.40
CA PHE A 742 18.98 -22.81 -16.66
C PHE A 742 17.76 -23.25 -15.85
N THR A 743 17.19 -22.31 -15.12
CA THR A 743 15.92 -22.50 -14.42
C THR A 743 14.93 -21.43 -14.88
N TRP A 744 13.73 -21.86 -15.27
CA TRP A 744 12.61 -21.00 -15.55
C TRP A 744 11.47 -21.35 -14.61
N ALA A 745 11.16 -20.43 -13.71
CA ALA A 745 10.04 -20.52 -12.78
C ALA A 745 8.95 -19.50 -13.17
N GLY A 746 7.72 -19.81 -12.85
CA GLY A 746 6.60 -18.90 -13.09
C GLY A 746 5.46 -19.13 -12.11
N GLY A 747 4.60 -18.13 -11.96
CA GLY A 747 3.44 -18.17 -11.10
C GLY A 747 2.34 -17.27 -11.60
N LEU A 748 1.13 -17.65 -11.25
CA LEU A 748 -0.11 -16.92 -11.48
C LEU A 748 -0.90 -16.93 -10.18
N ASN A 749 -1.40 -15.78 -9.77
CA ASN A 749 -2.41 -15.70 -8.74
C ASN A 749 -3.60 -14.86 -9.26
N ILE A 750 -4.81 -15.27 -8.90
CA ILE A 750 -6.03 -14.58 -9.27
C ILE A 750 -7.05 -14.71 -8.14
N GLY A 751 -7.72 -13.62 -7.84
CA GLY A 751 -8.83 -13.53 -6.91
C GLY A 751 -10.07 -12.96 -7.59
N PHE A 752 -11.20 -13.61 -7.36
CA PHE A 752 -12.54 -13.10 -7.66
C PHE A 752 -13.20 -12.72 -6.35
N ASN A 753 -13.84 -11.54 -6.28
CA ASN A 753 -14.64 -11.12 -5.14
C ASN A 753 -15.96 -10.51 -5.59
N GLN A 754 -17.03 -10.85 -4.91
CA GLN A 754 -18.34 -10.23 -5.05
C GLN A 754 -18.77 -9.64 -3.70
N ASN A 755 -18.89 -8.32 -3.66
CA ASN A 755 -19.46 -7.59 -2.54
C ASN A 755 -20.97 -7.38 -2.75
N ARG A 756 -21.75 -7.46 -1.68
CA ARG A 756 -23.20 -7.21 -1.74
C ARG A 756 -23.75 -6.75 -0.40
N VAL A 757 -24.45 -5.63 -0.39
CA VAL A 757 -25.28 -5.17 0.72
C VAL A 757 -26.51 -6.08 0.84
N LEU A 758 -26.77 -6.64 2.01
CA LEU A 758 -27.88 -7.54 2.26
C LEU A 758 -29.03 -6.88 3.02
N GLU A 759 -28.70 -5.95 3.91
CA GLU A 759 -29.67 -5.32 4.80
C GLU A 759 -29.22 -3.90 5.16
N LEU A 760 -30.12 -2.95 5.14
CA LEU A 760 -29.93 -1.56 5.54
C LEU A 760 -30.99 -1.17 6.58
N PRO A 761 -30.77 -0.07 7.37
CA PRO A 761 -31.78 0.46 8.26
C PRO A 761 -33.06 0.80 7.50
N ASP A 762 -34.18 0.31 8.01
CA ASP A 762 -35.52 0.55 7.43
C ASP A 762 -35.63 0.25 5.93
N HIS A 763 -34.71 -0.56 5.39
CA HIS A 763 -34.59 -0.87 3.95
C HIS A 763 -34.43 0.37 3.05
N GLN A 764 -33.88 1.45 3.59
CA GLN A 764 -33.67 2.69 2.87
C GLN A 764 -32.28 2.79 2.27
N ASP A 765 -32.23 3.31 1.06
CA ASP A 765 -30.97 3.63 0.39
C ASP A 765 -30.22 4.73 1.16
N ILE A 766 -28.90 4.58 1.22
CA ILE A 766 -28.03 5.61 1.76
C ILE A 766 -27.22 6.21 0.60
N VAL A 767 -27.57 7.45 0.22
CA VAL A 767 -26.85 8.17 -0.80
C VAL A 767 -25.66 8.89 -0.16
N MET A 768 -24.45 8.52 -0.57
CA MET A 768 -23.22 9.17 -0.17
C MET A 768 -22.89 10.28 -1.16
N MET A 769 -23.04 11.52 -0.71
CA MET A 769 -22.69 12.71 -1.47
C MET A 769 -21.29 13.18 -1.05
N ARG A 770 -20.34 13.20 -1.98
CA ARG A 770 -18.99 13.73 -1.76
C ARG A 770 -18.62 14.61 -2.95
N GLY A 771 -18.63 15.91 -2.71
CA GLY A 771 -18.66 16.86 -3.80
C GLY A 771 -19.97 16.73 -4.60
N ASP A 772 -19.89 16.82 -5.93
CA ASP A 772 -21.04 16.70 -6.83
C ASP A 772 -21.29 15.25 -7.32
N VAL A 773 -20.48 14.30 -6.86
CA VAL A 773 -20.52 12.90 -7.31
C VAL A 773 -21.19 12.04 -6.24
N ASN A 774 -22.06 11.12 -6.65
CA ASN A 774 -22.79 10.28 -5.72
C ASN A 774 -22.48 8.80 -5.91
N GLN A 775 -22.36 8.11 -4.78
CA GLN A 775 -22.49 6.65 -4.68
C GLN A 775 -23.71 6.33 -3.82
N VAL A 776 -24.31 5.17 -4.06
CA VAL A 776 -25.45 4.69 -3.25
C VAL A 776 -25.11 3.35 -2.63
N ILE A 777 -25.43 3.22 -1.35
CA ILE A 777 -25.48 1.95 -0.65
C ILE A 777 -26.94 1.48 -0.73
N ARG A 778 -27.17 0.40 -1.49
CA ARG A 778 -28.50 -0.15 -1.75
C ARG A 778 -28.48 -1.67 -1.56
N GLU A 779 -29.52 -2.20 -0.95
CA GLU A 779 -29.69 -3.65 -0.82
C GLU A 779 -29.64 -4.35 -2.16
N GLY A 780 -28.91 -5.45 -2.22
CA GLY A 780 -28.71 -6.21 -3.44
C GLY A 780 -27.56 -5.74 -4.32
N HIS A 781 -26.91 -4.60 -4.02
CA HIS A 781 -25.82 -4.00 -4.79
C HIS A 781 -24.51 -3.97 -4.01
N ASP A 782 -23.43 -3.61 -4.69
CA ASP A 782 -22.10 -3.39 -4.07
C ASP A 782 -22.11 -2.08 -3.26
N VAL A 783 -21.30 -2.02 -2.20
CA VAL A 783 -21.19 -0.83 -1.33
C VAL A 783 -20.67 0.41 -2.06
N TYR A 784 -19.95 0.26 -3.16
CA TYR A 784 -19.39 1.33 -3.98
C TYR A 784 -20.07 1.46 -5.33
N SER A 785 -21.41 1.46 -5.33
CA SER A 785 -22.21 1.59 -6.54
C SER A 785 -22.35 3.06 -6.93
N TRP A 786 -21.94 3.42 -8.15
CA TRP A 786 -22.12 4.75 -8.71
C TRP A 786 -23.58 5.04 -8.96
N TYR A 787 -24.08 6.20 -8.53
CA TYR A 787 -25.49 6.58 -8.57
C TYR A 787 -25.68 7.97 -9.17
N MET A 788 -26.13 8.02 -10.42
CA MET A 788 -26.23 9.25 -11.19
C MET A 788 -27.12 9.06 -12.43
N PRO A 789 -27.48 10.15 -13.15
CA PRO A 789 -28.16 10.06 -14.43
C PRO A 789 -27.39 9.19 -15.42
N LYS A 790 -28.12 8.27 -16.08
CA LYS A 790 -27.48 7.37 -17.04
C LYS A 790 -27.43 8.01 -18.43
N TRP A 791 -26.22 8.22 -18.92
CA TRP A 791 -25.94 8.73 -20.25
C TRP A 791 -26.39 7.74 -21.33
N ALA A 792 -27.20 8.19 -22.30
CA ALA A 792 -27.71 7.38 -23.39
C ALA A 792 -27.00 7.67 -24.75
N GLY A 793 -26.07 8.65 -24.77
CA GLY A 793 -25.33 9.01 -25.98
C GLY A 793 -25.74 10.36 -26.53
N VAL A 794 -25.43 10.56 -27.79
CA VAL A 794 -25.77 11.75 -28.57
C VAL A 794 -26.88 11.42 -29.56
N ASN A 795 -27.90 12.26 -29.67
CA ASN A 795 -28.93 12.08 -30.68
C ASN A 795 -28.35 12.34 -32.07
N PRO A 796 -28.35 11.35 -32.99
CA PRO A 796 -27.75 11.52 -34.31
C PRO A 796 -28.50 12.52 -35.18
N ASP A 797 -29.79 12.78 -34.94
CA ASP A 797 -30.59 13.68 -35.74
C ASP A 797 -30.30 15.16 -35.46
N ASN A 798 -29.85 15.50 -34.24
CA ASN A 798 -29.74 16.91 -33.84
C ASN A 798 -28.53 17.24 -32.97
N GLY A 799 -27.66 16.24 -32.65
CA GLY A 799 -26.43 16.42 -31.85
C GLY A 799 -26.63 16.74 -30.38
N LEU A 800 -27.85 16.65 -29.86
CA LEU A 800 -28.13 16.92 -28.46
C LEU A 800 -27.75 15.74 -27.57
N PRO A 801 -27.31 16.00 -26.33
CA PRO A 801 -27.06 14.94 -25.33
C PRO A 801 -28.36 14.23 -24.93
N GLN A 802 -28.28 12.96 -24.63
CA GLN A 802 -29.42 12.16 -24.16
C GLN A 802 -29.09 11.40 -22.87
N TRP A 803 -30.09 11.37 -21.99
CA TRP A 803 -30.08 10.55 -20.75
C TRP A 803 -31.34 9.70 -20.68
N GLU A 804 -31.22 8.56 -20.02
CA GLU A 804 -32.36 7.70 -19.73
C GLU A 804 -33.27 8.32 -18.66
N LYS A 805 -34.58 8.27 -18.92
CA LYS A 805 -35.63 8.56 -17.97
C LYS A 805 -36.52 7.32 -17.83
N ILE A 806 -36.85 6.93 -16.61
CA ILE A 806 -37.72 5.81 -16.31
C ILE A 806 -39.14 6.35 -16.16
N GLU A 807 -40.03 5.98 -17.06
CA GLU A 807 -41.42 6.38 -17.02
C GLU A 807 -42.21 5.60 -15.95
N GLU A 808 -43.40 6.06 -15.59
CA GLU A 808 -44.23 5.43 -14.54
C GLU A 808 -44.60 3.97 -14.82
N ASP A 809 -44.64 3.57 -16.09
CA ASP A 809 -44.88 2.19 -16.51
C ASP A 809 -43.60 1.33 -16.57
N GLY A 810 -42.46 1.88 -16.21
CA GLY A 810 -41.16 1.21 -16.22
C GLY A 810 -40.47 1.20 -17.58
N SER A 811 -41.06 1.83 -18.62
CA SER A 811 -40.41 2.00 -19.93
C SER A 811 -39.31 3.06 -19.85
N ILE A 812 -38.36 2.97 -20.77
CA ILE A 812 -37.22 3.95 -20.85
C ILE A 812 -37.53 4.92 -21.99
N SER A 813 -37.54 6.20 -21.67
CA SER A 813 -37.51 7.29 -22.60
C SER A 813 -36.19 8.05 -22.55
N TYR A 814 -35.95 8.95 -23.49
CA TYR A 814 -34.71 9.76 -23.57
C TYR A 814 -35.03 11.24 -23.43
N VAL A 815 -34.29 11.90 -22.56
CA VAL A 815 -34.41 13.35 -22.29
C VAL A 815 -33.13 14.08 -22.68
N ASN A 816 -33.25 15.32 -23.15
CA ASN A 816 -32.12 16.13 -23.60
C ASN A 816 -31.64 17.14 -22.54
N ASN A 817 -32.14 17.02 -21.32
CA ASN A 817 -31.71 17.82 -20.18
C ASN A 817 -31.50 16.89 -18.97
N ILE A 818 -30.31 16.93 -18.39
CA ILE A 818 -29.90 16.07 -17.27
C ILE A 818 -30.82 16.21 -16.04
N GLN A 819 -31.43 17.38 -15.82
CA GLN A 819 -32.35 17.63 -14.70
C GLN A 819 -33.65 16.83 -14.79
N LEU A 820 -33.98 16.31 -15.95
CA LEU A 820 -35.18 15.49 -16.20
C LEU A 820 -34.90 13.99 -16.14
N ALA A 821 -33.61 13.61 -16.01
CA ALA A 821 -33.18 12.22 -15.99
C ALA A 821 -33.23 11.65 -14.57
N ASP A 822 -33.44 10.34 -14.49
CA ASP A 822 -33.47 9.63 -13.22
C ASP A 822 -32.07 9.20 -12.75
N GLN A 823 -31.88 9.21 -11.43
CA GLN A 823 -30.70 8.66 -10.80
C GLN A 823 -30.76 7.12 -10.88
N GLN A 824 -29.71 6.51 -11.42
CA GLN A 824 -29.62 5.05 -11.60
C GLN A 824 -28.25 4.55 -11.12
N ILE A 825 -28.17 3.26 -10.79
CA ILE A 825 -26.88 2.60 -10.56
C ILE A 825 -26.26 2.33 -11.94
N VAL A 826 -25.09 2.94 -12.18
CA VAL A 826 -24.43 2.94 -13.50
C VAL A 826 -23.08 2.23 -13.53
N GLY A 827 -22.69 1.63 -12.44
CA GLY A 827 -21.44 0.88 -12.33
C GLY A 827 -20.98 0.69 -10.90
N VAL A 828 -19.85 0.00 -10.72
CA VAL A 828 -19.31 -0.35 -9.41
C VAL A 828 -17.83 -0.01 -9.40
N ALA A 829 -17.35 0.66 -8.34
CA ALA A 829 -15.94 0.98 -8.19
C ALA A 829 -15.08 -0.21 -7.71
N SER A 830 -15.71 -1.22 -7.07
CA SER A 830 -15.00 -2.42 -6.62
C SER A 830 -14.47 -3.27 -7.78
N PRO A 831 -13.23 -3.76 -7.73
CA PRO A 831 -12.73 -4.74 -8.68
C PRO A 831 -13.48 -6.08 -8.60
N LEU A 832 -13.76 -6.69 -9.74
CA LEU A 832 -14.32 -8.02 -9.83
C LEU A 832 -13.24 -9.10 -9.78
N PHE A 833 -12.14 -8.88 -10.52
CA PHE A 833 -10.97 -9.74 -10.53
C PHE A 833 -9.71 -8.93 -10.26
N SER A 834 -8.78 -9.53 -9.53
CA SER A 834 -7.44 -9.00 -9.35
C SER A 834 -6.42 -10.12 -9.23
N GLY A 835 -5.18 -9.85 -9.57
CA GLY A 835 -4.14 -10.84 -9.45
C GLY A 835 -2.80 -10.39 -10.00
N GLY A 836 -1.90 -11.37 -10.16
CA GLY A 836 -0.57 -11.13 -10.70
C GLY A 836 0.00 -12.32 -11.41
N ILE A 837 0.91 -12.02 -12.30
CA ILE A 837 1.70 -13.00 -13.07
C ILE A 837 3.16 -12.70 -12.77
N ASN A 838 3.92 -13.73 -12.38
CA ASN A 838 5.35 -13.60 -12.15
C ASN A 838 6.13 -14.64 -12.93
N THR A 839 7.35 -14.29 -13.31
CA THR A 839 8.29 -15.21 -13.94
C THR A 839 9.73 -14.89 -13.54
N SER A 840 10.55 -15.90 -13.44
CA SER A 840 11.98 -15.78 -13.14
C SER A 840 12.79 -16.75 -14.00
N LEU A 841 13.81 -16.21 -14.65
CA LEU A 841 14.75 -16.94 -15.51
C LEU A 841 16.14 -16.82 -14.89
N HIS A 842 16.71 -17.92 -14.48
CA HIS A 842 18.08 -17.95 -13.96
C HIS A 842 19.01 -18.67 -14.93
N TRP A 843 20.15 -18.06 -15.28
CA TRP A 843 21.17 -18.61 -16.18
C TRP A 843 22.58 -18.15 -15.83
N LYS A 844 23.44 -19.05 -15.38
CA LYS A 844 24.88 -18.79 -15.12
C LYS A 844 25.15 -17.53 -14.29
N GLY A 845 24.40 -17.33 -13.19
CA GLY A 845 24.53 -16.16 -12.30
C GLY A 845 23.70 -14.94 -12.74
N PHE A 846 23.15 -14.91 -13.95
CA PHE A 846 22.14 -13.94 -14.34
C PHE A 846 20.76 -14.39 -13.88
N THR A 847 19.99 -13.48 -13.34
CA THR A 847 18.57 -13.68 -13.04
C THR A 847 17.76 -12.54 -13.66
N LEU A 848 16.80 -12.91 -14.52
CA LEU A 848 15.79 -12.00 -15.02
C LEU A 848 14.46 -12.36 -14.36
N SER A 849 13.90 -11.46 -13.60
CA SER A 849 12.57 -11.60 -13.00
C SER A 849 11.62 -10.54 -13.55
N ALA A 850 10.35 -10.91 -13.71
CA ALA A 850 9.30 -10.00 -14.09
C ALA A 850 8.03 -10.31 -13.29
N ASN A 851 7.36 -9.23 -12.83
CA ASN A 851 6.11 -9.29 -12.12
C ASN A 851 5.13 -8.30 -12.74
N GLY A 852 3.92 -8.77 -13.05
CA GLY A 852 2.83 -7.95 -13.52
C GLY A 852 1.61 -8.13 -12.64
N ASN A 853 0.82 -7.07 -12.49
CA ASN A 853 -0.47 -7.12 -11.82
C ASN A 853 -1.60 -6.69 -12.74
N PHE A 854 -2.80 -7.19 -12.47
CA PHE A 854 -4.00 -6.79 -13.18
C PHE A 854 -5.17 -6.58 -12.22
N VAL A 855 -6.02 -5.64 -12.60
CA VAL A 855 -7.30 -5.35 -11.94
C VAL A 855 -8.34 -5.22 -13.05
N VAL A 856 -9.49 -5.87 -12.87
CA VAL A 856 -10.51 -5.97 -13.91
C VAL A 856 -11.91 -5.79 -13.33
N GLY A 857 -12.74 -5.04 -14.05
CA GLY A 857 -14.18 -4.93 -13.79
C GLY A 857 -14.58 -3.75 -12.89
N ASN A 858 -13.63 -2.98 -12.38
CA ASN A 858 -13.90 -1.74 -11.66
C ASN A 858 -14.27 -0.60 -12.61
N LYS A 859 -15.13 0.31 -12.15
CA LYS A 859 -15.50 1.54 -12.86
C LYS A 859 -14.95 2.75 -12.13
N ILE A 860 -14.30 3.64 -12.90
CA ILE A 860 -13.72 4.88 -12.42
C ILE A 860 -14.58 6.04 -12.87
N TYR A 861 -14.94 6.94 -11.96
CA TYR A 861 -15.51 8.21 -12.31
C TYR A 861 -14.38 9.23 -12.57
N ASN A 862 -14.27 9.71 -13.82
CA ASN A 862 -13.23 10.66 -14.23
C ASN A 862 -13.74 12.10 -14.07
N LYS A 863 -13.50 12.69 -12.89
CA LYS A 863 -13.97 14.06 -12.56
C LYS A 863 -13.34 15.13 -13.46
N ASN A 864 -12.10 14.93 -13.91
CA ASN A 864 -11.42 15.89 -14.78
C ASN A 864 -12.14 16.06 -16.13
N ARG A 865 -12.77 14.99 -16.65
CA ARG A 865 -13.54 15.06 -17.89
C ARG A 865 -14.77 15.95 -17.81
N GLU A 866 -15.43 16.05 -16.66
CA GLU A 866 -16.60 16.95 -16.52
C GLU A 866 -16.26 18.40 -16.92
N GLN A 867 -15.04 18.82 -16.67
CA GLN A 867 -14.58 20.18 -16.93
C GLN A 867 -13.83 20.30 -18.26
N MET A 868 -12.99 19.32 -18.57
CA MET A 868 -12.15 19.38 -19.78
C MET A 868 -12.80 18.76 -21.02
N ASP A 869 -13.90 18.04 -20.86
CA ASP A 869 -14.71 17.48 -21.92
C ASP A 869 -16.13 18.07 -21.84
N SER A 870 -16.16 19.42 -21.88
CA SER A 870 -17.32 20.20 -21.48
C SER A 870 -18.21 20.62 -22.65
N ASP A 871 -17.84 20.34 -23.91
CA ASP A 871 -18.56 20.66 -25.14
C ASP A 871 -19.01 22.12 -25.22
N GLY A 872 -18.20 23.03 -24.67
CA GLY A 872 -18.45 24.49 -24.70
C GLY A 872 -19.03 25.07 -23.42
N ALA A 873 -19.32 24.26 -22.38
CA ALA A 873 -19.80 24.79 -21.09
C ALA A 873 -18.74 25.67 -20.40
N TYR A 874 -17.46 25.28 -20.46
CA TYR A 874 -16.35 25.98 -19.81
C TYR A 874 -15.37 26.54 -20.84
N THR A 875 -15.64 27.76 -21.32
CA THR A 875 -14.79 28.46 -22.31
C THR A 875 -13.54 29.10 -21.69
N GLY A 876 -13.38 29.05 -20.37
CA GLY A 876 -12.24 29.60 -19.63
C GLY A 876 -11.26 28.53 -19.17
N LEU A 877 -11.38 27.29 -19.62
CA LEU A 877 -10.51 26.17 -19.28
C LEU A 877 -10.01 25.50 -20.56
N ASN A 878 -8.80 24.90 -20.50
CA ASN A 878 -8.35 24.01 -21.55
C ASN A 878 -9.28 22.81 -21.66
N GLN A 879 -9.38 22.25 -22.85
CA GLN A 879 -10.24 21.10 -23.11
C GLN A 879 -9.37 19.85 -23.39
N MET A 880 -9.97 18.69 -23.18
CA MET A 880 -9.36 17.42 -23.55
C MET A 880 -9.50 17.17 -25.05
N SER A 881 -8.40 16.80 -25.70
CA SER A 881 -8.44 16.42 -27.10
C SER A 881 -9.26 15.14 -27.30
N ILE A 882 -10.16 15.14 -28.27
CA ILE A 882 -10.90 13.95 -28.69
C ILE A 882 -10.01 12.96 -29.46
N ASP A 883 -8.88 13.43 -30.02
CA ASP A 883 -7.87 12.58 -30.66
C ASP A 883 -6.91 11.98 -29.62
N ASN A 884 -7.41 11.04 -28.83
CA ASN A 884 -6.69 10.36 -27.76
C ASN A 884 -6.51 8.85 -27.99
N GLY A 885 -6.87 8.36 -29.17
CA GLY A 885 -6.79 6.96 -29.54
C GLY A 885 -7.87 6.08 -28.90
N LEU A 886 -8.96 6.66 -28.39
CA LEU A 886 -10.11 5.94 -27.82
C LEU A 886 -11.29 5.83 -28.79
N GLY A 887 -11.14 6.40 -30.01
CA GLY A 887 -12.19 6.41 -31.04
C GLY A 887 -13.31 7.39 -30.73
N TRP A 888 -12.98 8.47 -30.01
CA TRP A 888 -13.94 9.53 -29.77
C TRP A 888 -14.19 10.35 -31.02
N SER A 889 -15.44 10.83 -31.17
CA SER A 889 -15.89 11.68 -32.29
C SER A 889 -16.89 12.71 -31.80
N ARG A 890 -16.96 13.85 -32.47
CA ARG A 890 -17.94 14.89 -32.21
C ARG A 890 -19.03 14.87 -33.28
N TRP A 891 -20.23 15.19 -32.89
CA TRP A 891 -21.35 15.38 -33.83
C TRP A 891 -21.22 16.72 -34.52
N TYR A 892 -21.34 16.73 -35.87
CA TYR A 892 -21.30 17.92 -36.75
C TYR A 892 -22.53 18.03 -37.63
N GLU A 893 -23.11 16.92 -38.10
CA GLU A 893 -24.25 16.94 -39.01
C GLU A 893 -25.23 15.79 -38.74
N GLU A 894 -26.47 15.96 -39.23
CA GLU A 894 -27.53 14.95 -39.09
C GLU A 894 -27.08 13.58 -39.62
N GLY A 895 -27.23 12.56 -38.81
CA GLY A 895 -26.80 11.17 -39.05
C GLY A 895 -25.46 10.80 -38.49
N ASP A 896 -24.71 11.72 -37.88
CA ASP A 896 -23.43 11.41 -37.21
C ASP A 896 -23.64 10.54 -35.99
N GLU A 897 -23.04 9.32 -35.95
CA GLU A 897 -22.89 8.51 -34.75
C GLU A 897 -21.69 8.99 -33.95
N ALA A 898 -21.90 9.91 -33.01
CA ALA A 898 -20.85 10.57 -32.27
C ALA A 898 -20.86 10.22 -30.78
N THR A 899 -19.67 10.27 -30.16
CA THR A 899 -19.50 10.08 -28.71
C THR A 899 -19.67 11.39 -27.93
N HIS A 900 -19.49 12.53 -28.60
CA HIS A 900 -19.58 13.88 -28.02
C HIS A 900 -20.66 14.67 -28.76
N PRO A 901 -21.50 15.45 -28.05
CA PRO A 901 -22.55 16.26 -28.65
C PRO A 901 -21.99 17.42 -29.43
N ALA A 902 -22.85 18.08 -30.20
CA ALA A 902 -22.53 19.34 -30.88
C ALA A 902 -21.97 20.38 -29.89
N LEU A 903 -21.02 21.19 -30.32
CA LEU A 903 -20.48 22.30 -29.52
C LEU A 903 -21.55 23.38 -29.31
N LEU A 904 -21.67 23.82 -28.05
CA LEU A 904 -22.60 24.88 -27.69
C LEU A 904 -21.98 25.76 -26.59
N ALA A 905 -21.69 27.02 -26.89
CA ALA A 905 -21.13 27.94 -25.93
C ALA A 905 -22.08 28.18 -24.75
N ALA A 906 -21.53 28.09 -23.53
CA ALA A 906 -22.25 28.27 -22.27
C ALA A 906 -23.52 27.37 -22.17
N ARG A 907 -23.40 26.12 -22.62
CA ARG A 907 -24.51 25.18 -22.67
C ARG A 907 -25.14 24.96 -21.28
N ALA A 908 -26.46 24.86 -21.27
CA ALA A 908 -27.25 24.74 -20.04
C ALA A 908 -28.05 23.40 -19.97
N ASP A 909 -27.88 22.51 -20.95
CA ASP A 909 -28.55 21.19 -20.97
C ASP A 909 -27.93 20.18 -20.02
N GLY A 910 -26.75 20.50 -19.44
CA GLY A 910 -26.04 19.69 -18.51
C GLY A 910 -25.24 18.52 -19.15
N ALA A 911 -24.85 18.65 -20.45
CA ALA A 911 -24.02 17.63 -21.11
C ALA A 911 -22.72 17.33 -20.36
N ASN A 912 -22.15 18.32 -19.67
CA ASN A 912 -21.01 18.20 -18.79
C ASN A 912 -21.39 17.98 -17.30
N GLY A 913 -22.68 17.74 -17.01
CA GLY A 913 -23.15 17.42 -15.66
C GLY A 913 -22.72 16.03 -15.19
N THR A 914 -22.67 15.85 -13.88
CA THR A 914 -22.34 14.57 -13.24
C THR A 914 -23.28 13.47 -13.73
N SER A 915 -22.75 12.55 -14.52
CA SER A 915 -23.50 11.44 -15.13
C SER A 915 -22.59 10.27 -15.50
N SER A 916 -23.17 9.16 -15.93
CA SER A 916 -22.41 8.01 -16.38
C SER A 916 -21.59 8.23 -17.66
N ARG A 917 -21.70 9.39 -18.31
CA ARG A 917 -20.81 9.83 -19.38
C ARG A 917 -19.34 9.76 -18.98
N TYR A 918 -19.05 10.05 -17.72
CA TYR A 918 -17.70 10.11 -17.14
C TYR A 918 -17.30 8.87 -16.34
N ILE A 919 -18.14 7.83 -16.37
CA ILE A 919 -17.81 6.49 -15.87
C ILE A 919 -17.01 5.75 -16.92
N GLU A 920 -15.79 5.40 -16.60
CA GLU A 920 -14.86 4.71 -17.49
C GLU A 920 -14.50 3.30 -16.99
N ASP A 921 -14.00 2.47 -17.90
CA ASP A 921 -13.45 1.17 -17.53
C ASP A 921 -12.08 1.35 -16.86
N GLY A 922 -12.02 1.03 -15.56
CA GLY A 922 -10.82 1.09 -14.75
C GLY A 922 -9.92 -0.15 -14.87
N SER A 923 -10.27 -1.12 -15.73
CA SER A 923 -9.47 -2.33 -15.89
C SER A 923 -8.11 -2.02 -16.46
N PHE A 924 -7.08 -2.66 -15.89
CA PHE A 924 -5.70 -2.52 -16.38
C PHE A 924 -4.86 -3.76 -16.15
N PHE A 925 -3.82 -3.89 -16.96
CA PHE A 925 -2.64 -4.73 -16.70
C PHE A 925 -1.42 -3.83 -16.62
N ARG A 926 -0.58 -4.02 -15.60
CA ARG A 926 0.68 -3.28 -15.42
C ARG A 926 1.85 -4.23 -15.25
N LEU A 927 2.89 -4.05 -16.09
CA LEU A 927 4.20 -4.68 -15.89
C LEU A 927 4.90 -3.94 -14.74
N ARG A 928 4.71 -4.49 -13.54
CA ARG A 928 5.00 -3.80 -12.28
C ARG A 928 6.49 -3.69 -12.02
N ASN A 929 7.21 -4.79 -12.21
CA ASN A 929 8.65 -4.82 -11.98
C ASN A 929 9.31 -5.76 -12.99
N VAL A 930 10.45 -5.35 -13.51
CA VAL A 930 11.38 -6.22 -14.26
C VAL A 930 12.79 -5.96 -13.72
N THR A 931 13.41 -6.99 -13.18
CA THR A 931 14.75 -6.91 -12.62
C THR A 931 15.71 -7.87 -13.33
N LEU A 932 16.81 -7.34 -13.84
CA LEU A 932 17.96 -8.12 -14.32
C LEU A 932 19.07 -8.01 -13.28
N SER A 933 19.45 -9.12 -12.69
CA SER A 933 20.55 -9.16 -11.72
C SER A 933 21.65 -10.11 -12.13
N TYR A 934 22.86 -9.87 -11.62
CA TYR A 934 24.03 -10.70 -11.80
C TYR A 934 24.72 -10.92 -10.45
N ASP A 935 24.81 -12.18 -10.06
CA ASP A 935 25.56 -12.61 -8.89
C ASP A 935 27.03 -12.80 -9.27
N LEU A 936 27.91 -12.07 -8.63
CA LEU A 936 29.34 -12.11 -8.92
C LEU A 936 29.94 -13.46 -8.49
N PRO A 937 30.77 -14.09 -9.34
CA PRO A 937 31.36 -15.39 -9.03
C PRO A 937 32.22 -15.36 -7.76
N GLN A 938 32.11 -16.42 -6.94
CA GLN A 938 32.88 -16.59 -5.70
C GLN A 938 34.40 -16.43 -5.90
N SER A 939 34.91 -16.82 -7.06
CA SER A 939 36.35 -16.68 -7.41
C SER A 939 36.85 -15.25 -7.46
N LEU A 940 35.94 -14.30 -7.69
CA LEU A 940 36.26 -12.85 -7.68
C LEU A 940 36.10 -12.25 -6.28
N ILE A 941 34.93 -12.51 -5.65
CA ILE A 941 34.54 -11.82 -4.41
C ILE A 941 35.28 -12.34 -3.17
N SER A 942 35.67 -13.63 -3.17
CA SER A 942 36.46 -14.22 -2.08
C SER A 942 37.82 -13.56 -1.88
N LYS A 943 38.42 -13.01 -2.95
CA LYS A 943 39.71 -12.27 -2.88
C LYS A 943 39.63 -11.00 -2.04
N ILE A 944 38.43 -10.40 -1.95
CA ILE A 944 38.15 -9.20 -1.18
C ILE A 944 37.30 -9.49 0.05
N ARG A 945 37.24 -10.78 0.49
CA ARG A 945 36.57 -11.29 1.68
C ARG A 945 35.04 -11.06 1.69
N MET A 946 34.43 -10.88 0.54
CA MET A 946 32.96 -10.84 0.41
C MET A 946 32.39 -12.27 0.37
N SER A 947 31.25 -12.47 1.05
CA SER A 947 30.50 -13.72 1.02
C SER A 947 29.53 -13.77 -0.15
N SER A 948 28.96 -12.64 -0.53
CA SER A 948 28.15 -12.47 -1.75
C SER A 948 28.23 -11.04 -2.27
N ALA A 949 28.07 -10.86 -3.58
CA ALA A 949 27.89 -9.57 -4.22
C ALA A 949 26.97 -9.71 -5.43
N ARG A 950 25.94 -8.88 -5.50
CA ARG A 950 24.94 -8.85 -6.56
C ARG A 950 24.84 -7.42 -7.11
N VAL A 951 24.77 -7.29 -8.42
CA VAL A 951 24.45 -6.02 -9.10
C VAL A 951 23.16 -6.24 -9.86
N TYR A 952 22.27 -5.26 -9.84
CA TYR A 952 20.99 -5.37 -10.53
C TYR A 952 20.53 -4.05 -11.15
N LEU A 953 19.77 -4.20 -12.24
CA LEU A 953 19.01 -3.13 -12.87
C LEU A 953 17.54 -3.50 -12.77
N SER A 954 16.77 -2.64 -12.14
CA SER A 954 15.32 -2.82 -11.94
C SER A 954 14.54 -1.70 -12.60
N GLY A 955 13.42 -2.04 -13.23
CA GLY A 955 12.48 -1.10 -13.78
C GLY A 955 11.07 -1.36 -13.23
N ASP A 956 10.43 -0.31 -12.72
CA ASP A 956 9.08 -0.40 -12.16
C ASP A 956 8.08 0.34 -13.04
N ASN A 957 6.84 -0.20 -13.13
CA ASN A 957 5.74 0.38 -13.89
C ASN A 957 6.07 0.62 -15.37
N LEU A 958 6.82 -0.30 -15.98
CA LEU A 958 7.37 -0.13 -17.34
C LEU A 958 6.30 -0.06 -18.43
N LEU A 959 5.16 -0.71 -18.23
CA LEU A 959 4.06 -0.75 -19.19
C LEU A 959 2.73 -0.81 -18.43
N THR A 960 1.78 0.04 -18.83
CA THR A 960 0.39 -0.02 -18.38
C THR A 960 -0.52 -0.15 -19.62
N ILE A 961 -1.36 -1.17 -19.62
CA ILE A 961 -2.38 -1.39 -20.65
C ILE A 961 -3.74 -1.13 -20.01
N SER A 962 -4.43 -0.05 -20.45
CA SER A 962 -5.75 0.35 -19.97
C SER A 962 -6.51 1.10 -21.05
N ARG A 963 -7.83 1.17 -20.92
CA ARG A 963 -8.72 2.04 -21.73
C ARG A 963 -9.08 3.34 -21.01
N PHE A 964 -8.59 3.53 -19.79
CA PHE A 964 -8.86 4.74 -19.03
C PHE A 964 -8.24 5.98 -19.71
N SER A 965 -9.02 7.06 -19.82
CA SER A 965 -8.60 8.29 -20.50
C SER A 965 -7.76 9.23 -19.65
N GLY A 966 -7.71 9.02 -18.33
CA GLY A 966 -6.86 9.79 -17.41
C GLY A 966 -5.40 9.34 -17.42
N MET A 967 -4.61 9.88 -16.52
CA MET A 967 -3.18 9.55 -16.42
C MET A 967 -2.93 8.15 -15.90
N ASP A 968 -3.62 7.74 -14.84
CA ASP A 968 -3.38 6.47 -14.16
C ASP A 968 -4.71 5.81 -13.74
N PRO A 969 -4.96 4.53 -14.10
CA PRO A 969 -6.15 3.80 -13.69
C PRO A 969 -6.09 3.32 -12.23
N GLU A 970 -4.95 3.43 -11.53
CA GLU A 970 -4.88 3.14 -10.10
C GLU A 970 -5.50 4.30 -9.31
N VAL A 971 -6.67 4.04 -8.74
CA VAL A 971 -7.42 4.98 -7.90
C VAL A 971 -7.63 4.38 -6.51
N ARG A 972 -7.99 5.19 -5.54
CA ARG A 972 -8.20 4.75 -4.15
C ARG A 972 -9.31 3.69 -4.07
N LEU A 973 -9.08 2.69 -3.22
CA LEU A 973 -10.06 1.65 -2.88
C LEU A 973 -11.03 2.09 -1.79
N ASP A 974 -10.70 3.14 -1.06
CA ASP A 974 -11.54 3.74 -0.03
C ASP A 974 -12.01 5.12 -0.40
N GLY A 975 -13.18 5.48 0.12
CA GLY A 975 -13.59 6.87 0.20
C GLY A 975 -13.06 7.54 1.48
N ASP A 976 -12.82 8.84 1.40
CA ASP A 976 -12.60 9.70 2.56
C ASP A 976 -13.74 10.72 2.69
N THR A 977 -13.57 11.78 3.50
CA THR A 977 -14.60 12.82 3.66
C THR A 977 -14.93 13.54 2.35
N TYR A 978 -13.98 13.61 1.42
CA TYR A 978 -14.07 14.40 0.19
C TYR A 978 -14.13 13.57 -1.08
N HIS A 979 -13.65 12.32 -1.06
CA HIS A 979 -13.50 11.49 -2.24
C HIS A 979 -14.18 10.12 -2.07
N HIS A 980 -14.82 9.66 -3.14
CA HIS A 980 -15.33 8.30 -3.23
C HIS A 980 -14.23 7.29 -3.61
N ALA A 981 -14.43 6.04 -3.25
CA ALA A 981 -13.68 4.94 -3.85
C ALA A 981 -13.90 4.95 -5.37
N GLY A 982 -12.83 4.78 -6.14
CA GLY A 982 -12.93 4.81 -7.60
C GLY A 982 -13.06 6.20 -8.24
N LEU A 983 -12.94 7.29 -7.48
CA LEU A 983 -12.91 8.65 -8.02
C LEU A 983 -11.51 9.00 -8.52
N TYR A 984 -11.40 9.48 -9.75
CA TYR A 984 -10.21 10.11 -10.30
C TYR A 984 -10.41 11.62 -10.38
N SER A 985 -9.62 12.39 -9.65
CA SER A 985 -9.66 13.84 -9.60
C SER A 985 -8.25 14.40 -9.48
N SER A 986 -7.58 14.62 -10.60
CA SER A 986 -6.22 15.16 -10.67
C SER A 986 -5.20 14.41 -9.79
N ASN A 987 -5.31 13.08 -9.75
CA ASN A 987 -4.44 12.25 -8.94
C ASN A 987 -2.99 12.34 -9.42
N TYR A 988 -2.04 12.38 -8.51
CA TYR A 988 -0.62 12.27 -8.83
C TYR A 988 -0.33 10.87 -9.41
N PRO A 989 0.09 10.75 -10.69
CA PRO A 989 0.25 9.45 -11.34
C PRO A 989 1.42 8.66 -10.76
N VAL A 990 1.27 7.34 -10.67
CA VAL A 990 2.36 6.44 -10.25
C VAL A 990 3.50 6.51 -11.27
N PRO A 991 4.75 6.82 -10.87
CA PRO A 991 5.83 7.00 -11.83
C PRO A 991 6.39 5.66 -12.34
N LEU A 992 6.87 5.68 -13.59
CA LEU A 992 7.86 4.72 -14.08
C LEU A 992 9.18 4.99 -13.38
N SER A 993 9.87 3.96 -12.87
CA SER A 993 11.21 4.10 -12.31
C SER A 993 12.22 3.14 -12.96
N VAL A 994 13.49 3.56 -13.02
CA VAL A 994 14.63 2.71 -13.39
C VAL A 994 15.72 2.92 -12.37
N VAL A 995 16.15 1.82 -11.75
CA VAL A 995 17.06 1.82 -10.60
C VAL A 995 18.21 0.86 -10.85
N LEU A 996 19.43 1.30 -10.59
CA LEU A 996 20.63 0.48 -10.51
C LEU A 996 20.98 0.26 -9.04
N GLY A 997 21.23 -0.98 -8.64
CA GLY A 997 21.58 -1.33 -7.29
C GLY A 997 22.72 -2.32 -7.16
N ILE A 998 23.29 -2.35 -5.96
CA ILE A 998 24.34 -3.29 -5.55
C ILE A 998 24.06 -3.78 -4.13
N ASP A 999 24.14 -5.09 -3.93
CA ASP A 999 24.03 -5.74 -2.62
C ASP A 999 25.33 -6.48 -2.34
N ILE A 1000 25.92 -6.24 -1.18
CA ILE A 1000 27.21 -6.81 -0.78
C ILE A 1000 27.07 -7.39 0.63
N LYS A 1001 27.58 -8.64 0.82
CA LYS A 1001 27.70 -9.25 2.15
C LYS A 1001 29.13 -9.70 2.38
N PHE A 1002 29.62 -9.44 3.60
CA PHE A 1002 30.96 -9.80 4.08
C PHE A 1002 30.93 -10.93 5.08
#